data_4334f4ea337c5d6d83d1f98f1c2fdb64
#
_entry.id   4334f4ea337c5d6d83d1f98f1c2fdb64
#
_cell.length_a   1.000
_cell.length_b   1.000
_cell.length_c   1.000
_cell.angle_alpha   90.00
_cell.angle_beta   90.00
_cell.angle_gamma   90.00
#
_symmetry.space_group_name_H-M   'P 1'
#
loop_
_entity.id
_entity.type
_entity.pdbx_description
1 polymer ?
#
loop_
_entity_poly.entity_id
_entity_poly.type
_entity_poly.pdbx_seq_one_letter_code
_entity_poly.pdbx_strand_id
1 'polypeptide(L)'
;MTFSLSAHAAANRLIDSSSPYLLQHAYNPVDWYPWGEEAFAKARKENKPILLSIGYSTCYWCHVMERKIFENPEIAKLMNKSIVSIKIDREQRPDVDELYMTATQLMTHSGGWPNNVFVTPDLKPFFAGTYFPPADFTSLIQQIHDIWTQDQAAVIVQSDRLASAIIQSKQQENNNQSSSLPGSQPVEALISHFRNYYDNRLGGFYQAPKFPNEDALLFLLEAYRLTNNNMCLEMARGTLEKMAEGGIHDHVGGGFHRYATDALWRIPHFEKMLYNQALLARAYTELYVLSNKPDDRVVAEGIFDFTLRQMTHQDGGFYSALDAETDAVEGAYYSWTDAELHAALDTDSYAWLTKYYGLAEIPEIAGHKHTDGRVLYLKQPLSVIPTVEGLSCENTVKKQQALMTALRKARDKRKLPHIDNKIITAWNGLMIDAFARAGQRMGKADYTEAARRAADFILANLQKNDGTLYRTWRDGKGEIAAFFEDYAFMTQGLVSTYRAAEEDKYLEAAKKLMAEARTRFWDKEHGGYYFTDGSEQLLVRMKNAGDSAIPSGNAVMAQALLDLYEITGDIEWEQQAETLLKAFGQAIAENPRGYTHMVHALLRLKHLAPTAKTAQQPDEAVTRQEAMETKAYVKVSTSEPKYEGNSLIVTAVLDITEGWHINANPASLDFLIPTSVDVRDDSGKTEVKPAYPYARAMTTPLGDINIYEGKVSIPVKVTLQGSTENLRLLVRAQACKETTCLAPSDWIIPVKVK
;
A
#
# COMPACT_ATOMS: atom_id res chain seq x y z
N MET A 1 -27.09 -26.89 45.06
CA MET A 1 -26.42 -26.30 43.88
C MET A 1 -27.39 -25.33 43.25
N THR A 2 -27.32 -24.09 43.61
CA THR A 2 -28.10 -23.01 43.03
C THR A 2 -27.37 -22.53 41.76
N PHE A 3 -27.90 -22.86 40.59
CA PHE A 3 -27.47 -22.27 39.35
C PHE A 3 -27.81 -20.79 39.39
N SER A 4 -26.81 -19.93 39.53
CA SER A 4 -26.96 -18.51 39.30
C SER A 4 -27.16 -18.33 37.79
N LEU A 5 -28.39 -18.08 37.36
CA LEU A 5 -28.72 -17.56 36.06
C LEU A 5 -28.10 -16.16 36.00
N SER A 6 -26.96 -16.01 35.31
CA SER A 6 -26.48 -14.72 34.88
C SER A 6 -27.58 -14.11 34.02
N ALA A 7 -28.28 -13.11 34.51
CA ALA A 7 -29.20 -12.32 33.72
C ALA A 7 -28.34 -11.66 32.61
N HIS A 8 -28.47 -12.18 31.39
CA HIS A 8 -27.93 -11.50 30.22
C HIS A 8 -28.59 -10.13 30.16
N ALA A 9 -27.78 -9.06 30.05
CA ALA A 9 -28.30 -7.73 29.84
C ALA A 9 -29.26 -7.76 28.63
N ALA A 10 -30.38 -7.05 28.70
CA ALA A 10 -31.27 -6.92 27.55
C ALA A 10 -30.45 -6.29 26.38
N ALA A 11 -30.65 -6.83 25.18
CA ALA A 11 -29.95 -6.30 24.02
C ALA A 11 -30.31 -4.83 23.80
N ASN A 12 -29.31 -4.00 23.49
CA ASN A 12 -29.51 -2.62 23.08
C ASN A 12 -29.79 -2.56 21.55
N ARG A 13 -29.92 -1.36 20.98
CA ARG A 13 -30.29 -1.13 19.57
C ARG A 13 -29.30 -1.65 18.55
N LEU A 14 -28.09 -1.96 18.95
CA LEU A 14 -27.06 -2.48 18.05
C LEU A 14 -27.32 -3.92 17.61
N ILE A 15 -28.27 -4.64 18.24
CA ILE A 15 -28.61 -6.03 17.90
C ILE A 15 -29.13 -6.21 16.47
N ASP A 16 -29.75 -5.16 15.91
CA ASP A 16 -30.28 -5.17 14.55
C ASP A 16 -29.26 -4.74 13.48
N SER A 17 -28.01 -4.49 13.87
CA SER A 17 -26.95 -4.05 12.96
C SER A 17 -26.39 -5.20 12.13
N SER A 18 -26.00 -4.92 10.88
CA SER A 18 -25.19 -5.84 10.08
C SER A 18 -23.69 -5.79 10.41
N SER A 19 -23.22 -4.74 11.11
CA SER A 19 -21.81 -4.61 11.48
C SER A 19 -21.42 -5.60 12.55
N PRO A 20 -20.43 -6.50 12.33
CA PRO A 20 -19.88 -7.34 13.38
C PRO A 20 -19.39 -6.53 14.59
N TYR A 21 -18.78 -5.36 14.35
CA TYR A 21 -18.32 -4.47 15.42
C TYR A 21 -19.47 -3.94 16.29
N LEU A 22 -20.57 -3.50 15.70
CA LEU A 22 -21.72 -3.03 16.45
C LEU A 22 -22.37 -4.19 17.23
N LEU A 23 -22.48 -5.36 16.60
CA LEU A 23 -23.04 -6.56 17.23
C LEU A 23 -22.25 -7.02 18.46
N GLN A 24 -20.91 -6.87 18.47
CA GLN A 24 -20.07 -7.15 19.64
C GLN A 24 -20.55 -6.37 20.87
N HIS A 25 -21.04 -5.14 20.67
CA HIS A 25 -21.52 -4.25 21.73
C HIS A 25 -23.03 -4.35 22.04
N ALA A 26 -23.76 -5.25 21.38
CA ALA A 26 -25.22 -5.35 21.48
C ALA A 26 -25.72 -5.72 22.90
N TYR A 27 -24.89 -6.38 23.70
CA TYR A 27 -25.24 -6.80 25.08
C TYR A 27 -24.48 -6.04 26.15
N ASN A 28 -23.77 -4.96 25.81
CA ASN A 28 -23.16 -4.09 26.80
C ASN A 28 -24.28 -3.38 27.60
N PRO A 29 -24.08 -3.09 28.91
CA PRO A 29 -25.01 -2.35 29.71
C PRO A 29 -25.15 -0.85 29.35
N VAL A 30 -24.29 -0.36 28.46
CA VAL A 30 -24.39 1.00 27.87
C VAL A 30 -25.55 1.04 26.89
N ASP A 31 -26.40 2.09 26.97
CA ASP A 31 -27.52 2.34 26.04
C ASP A 31 -26.99 2.86 24.69
N TRP A 32 -26.36 1.97 23.93
CA TRP A 32 -25.76 2.27 22.64
C TRP A 32 -26.80 2.52 21.55
N TYR A 33 -26.53 3.52 20.75
CA TYR A 33 -27.21 3.82 19.51
C TYR A 33 -26.28 3.61 18.29
N PRO A 34 -26.78 3.19 17.14
CA PRO A 34 -26.08 3.39 15.88
C PRO A 34 -26.08 4.89 15.53
N TRP A 35 -25.22 5.29 14.59
CA TRP A 35 -25.23 6.63 14.02
C TRP A 35 -26.56 6.88 13.31
N GLY A 36 -27.27 7.94 13.69
CA GLY A 36 -28.54 8.29 13.07
C GLY A 36 -29.43 9.20 13.90
N GLU A 37 -30.53 9.64 13.29
CA GLU A 37 -31.42 10.67 13.84
C GLU A 37 -32.08 10.27 15.17
N GLU A 38 -32.30 8.98 15.46
CA GLU A 38 -32.84 8.55 16.76
C GLU A 38 -31.95 9.00 17.91
N ALA A 39 -30.63 8.81 17.80
CA ALA A 39 -29.68 9.25 18.81
C ALA A 39 -29.60 10.78 18.91
N PHE A 40 -29.59 11.46 17.77
CA PHE A 40 -29.49 12.92 17.71
C PHE A 40 -30.74 13.59 18.31
N ALA A 41 -31.92 13.10 17.97
CA ALA A 41 -33.20 13.60 18.53
C ALA A 41 -33.27 13.37 20.04
N LYS A 42 -32.77 12.22 20.54
CA LYS A 42 -32.68 11.96 21.98
C LYS A 42 -31.75 12.98 22.67
N ALA A 43 -30.57 13.21 22.10
CA ALA A 43 -29.59 14.14 22.65
C ALA A 43 -30.15 15.57 22.73
N ARG A 44 -30.83 16.03 21.68
CA ARG A 44 -31.52 17.33 21.66
C ARG A 44 -32.66 17.39 22.70
N LYS A 45 -33.49 16.35 22.75
CA LYS A 45 -34.64 16.29 23.68
C LYS A 45 -34.23 16.28 25.13
N GLU A 46 -33.18 15.52 25.45
CA GLU A 46 -32.69 15.40 26.85
C GLU A 46 -31.64 16.44 27.18
N ASN A 47 -31.24 17.29 26.24
CA ASN A 47 -30.16 18.27 26.37
C ASN A 47 -28.87 17.63 26.91
N LYS A 48 -28.45 16.51 26.31
CA LYS A 48 -27.24 15.77 26.69
C LYS A 48 -26.17 15.86 25.61
N PRO A 49 -24.90 15.93 25.97
CA PRO A 49 -23.82 15.76 25.04
C PRO A 49 -23.79 14.32 24.52
N ILE A 50 -23.15 14.12 23.37
CA ILE A 50 -23.05 12.82 22.70
C ILE A 50 -21.62 12.33 22.80
N LEU A 51 -21.43 11.05 23.10
CA LEU A 51 -20.17 10.32 22.89
C LEU A 51 -20.24 9.58 21.56
N LEU A 52 -19.32 9.87 20.64
CA LEU A 52 -19.04 9.07 19.47
C LEU A 52 -17.88 8.13 19.81
N SER A 53 -18.13 6.81 19.88
CA SER A 53 -17.08 5.82 20.08
C SER A 53 -16.86 5.06 18.77
N ILE A 54 -15.79 5.42 18.08
CA ILE A 54 -15.48 4.97 16.72
C ILE A 54 -14.38 3.91 16.79
N GLY A 55 -14.57 2.81 16.06
CA GLY A 55 -13.63 1.69 15.99
C GLY A 55 -13.97 0.71 14.90
N TYR A 56 -13.47 -0.50 14.98
CA TYR A 56 -13.74 -1.60 14.05
C TYR A 56 -13.59 -2.95 14.73
N SER A 57 -14.11 -4.03 14.14
CA SER A 57 -14.34 -5.31 14.81
C SER A 57 -13.07 -6.05 15.22
N THR A 58 -11.94 -5.83 14.54
CA THR A 58 -10.65 -6.49 14.83
C THR A 58 -9.68 -5.58 15.60
N CYS A 59 -10.16 -4.45 16.11
CA CYS A 59 -9.38 -3.46 16.83
C CYS A 59 -9.09 -3.91 18.26
N TYR A 60 -7.86 -4.34 18.54
CA TYR A 60 -7.45 -4.84 19.87
C TYR A 60 -7.76 -3.87 21.03
N TRP A 61 -7.39 -2.60 20.90
CA TRP A 61 -7.66 -1.61 21.95
C TRP A 61 -9.14 -1.27 22.10
N CYS A 62 -9.96 -1.50 21.05
CA CYS A 62 -11.41 -1.39 21.14
C CYS A 62 -11.98 -2.51 22.01
N HIS A 63 -11.49 -3.75 21.85
CA HIS A 63 -11.85 -4.88 22.72
C HIS A 63 -11.42 -4.67 24.18
N VAL A 64 -10.21 -4.12 24.38
CA VAL A 64 -9.75 -3.76 25.74
C VAL A 64 -10.68 -2.77 26.39
N MET A 65 -11.09 -1.71 25.65
CA MET A 65 -12.01 -0.71 26.16
C MET A 65 -13.41 -1.29 26.41
N GLU A 66 -13.88 -2.18 25.56
CA GLU A 66 -15.15 -2.90 25.75
C GLU A 66 -15.16 -3.64 27.09
N ARG A 67 -14.22 -4.57 27.26
CA ARG A 67 -14.14 -5.43 28.47
C ARG A 67 -13.94 -4.64 29.75
N LYS A 68 -13.16 -3.56 29.74
CA LYS A 68 -12.81 -2.82 30.96
C LYS A 68 -13.76 -1.69 31.28
N ILE A 69 -14.44 -1.12 30.30
CA ILE A 69 -15.26 0.09 30.45
C ILE A 69 -16.73 -0.18 30.10
N PHE A 70 -17.01 -0.65 28.86
CA PHE A 70 -18.38 -0.70 28.36
C PHE A 70 -19.18 -1.89 28.91
N GLU A 71 -18.52 -2.95 29.35
CA GLU A 71 -19.14 -4.08 30.08
C GLU A 71 -19.30 -3.80 31.57
N ASN A 72 -18.69 -2.72 32.11
CA ASN A 72 -18.78 -2.40 33.52
C ASN A 72 -20.13 -1.70 33.84
N PRO A 73 -21.01 -2.31 34.68
CA PRO A 73 -22.35 -1.77 34.94
C PRO A 73 -22.34 -0.38 35.61
N GLU A 74 -21.36 -0.10 36.50
CA GLU A 74 -21.30 1.20 37.21
C GLU A 74 -20.89 2.32 36.26
N ILE A 75 -19.91 2.05 35.37
CA ILE A 75 -19.50 3.01 34.33
C ILE A 75 -20.65 3.23 33.33
N ALA A 76 -21.29 2.14 32.89
CA ALA A 76 -22.43 2.23 31.97
C ALA A 76 -23.60 3.03 32.58
N LYS A 77 -23.90 2.87 33.89
CA LYS A 77 -24.92 3.66 34.58
C LYS A 77 -24.59 5.16 34.59
N LEU A 78 -23.33 5.50 34.80
CA LEU A 78 -22.88 6.91 34.75
C LEU A 78 -22.99 7.45 33.30
N MET A 79 -22.57 6.70 32.30
CA MET A 79 -22.69 7.08 30.90
C MET A 79 -24.16 7.33 30.49
N ASN A 80 -25.04 6.36 30.74
CA ASN A 80 -26.47 6.43 30.39
C ASN A 80 -27.17 7.62 31.04
N LYS A 81 -26.75 8.00 32.27
CA LYS A 81 -27.26 9.20 32.94
C LYS A 81 -26.79 10.49 32.28
N SER A 82 -25.52 10.56 31.89
CA SER A 82 -24.82 11.82 31.60
C SER A 82 -24.77 12.18 30.13
N ILE A 83 -24.76 11.19 29.24
CA ILE A 83 -24.51 11.34 27.79
C ILE A 83 -25.42 10.43 26.96
N VAL A 84 -25.54 10.73 25.65
CA VAL A 84 -26.05 9.78 24.65
C VAL A 84 -24.86 9.13 23.97
N SER A 85 -24.82 7.80 23.96
CA SER A 85 -23.68 7.03 23.48
C SER A 85 -23.97 6.46 22.09
N ILE A 86 -23.16 6.81 21.11
CA ILE A 86 -23.24 6.32 19.72
C ILE A 86 -22.00 5.48 19.42
N LYS A 87 -22.23 4.24 18.94
CA LYS A 87 -21.18 3.35 18.47
C LYS A 87 -21.08 3.42 16.96
N ILE A 88 -19.87 3.55 16.42
CA ILE A 88 -19.62 3.76 15.00
C ILE A 88 -18.57 2.79 14.49
N ASP A 89 -18.96 2.00 13.50
CA ASP A 89 -18.02 1.19 12.72
C ASP A 89 -17.39 2.07 11.63
N ARG A 90 -16.08 2.36 11.77
CA ARG A 90 -15.34 3.19 10.82
C ARG A 90 -15.28 2.59 9.41
N GLU A 91 -15.42 1.28 9.30
CA GLU A 91 -15.39 0.58 8.02
C GLU A 91 -16.70 0.78 7.24
N GLN A 92 -17.83 0.92 7.96
CA GLN A 92 -19.11 1.30 7.40
C GLN A 92 -19.31 2.81 7.24
N ARG A 93 -18.73 3.61 8.15
CA ARG A 93 -18.85 5.08 8.17
C ARG A 93 -17.49 5.76 8.17
N PRO A 94 -16.69 5.58 7.10
CA PRO A 94 -15.39 6.23 6.97
C PRO A 94 -15.49 7.76 6.88
N ASP A 95 -16.63 8.29 6.44
CA ASP A 95 -16.94 9.72 6.39
C ASP A 95 -16.98 10.35 7.78
N VAL A 96 -17.63 9.67 8.72
CA VAL A 96 -17.72 10.09 10.13
C VAL A 96 -16.35 9.91 10.81
N ASP A 97 -15.68 8.78 10.57
CA ASP A 97 -14.36 8.51 11.15
C ASP A 97 -13.35 9.59 10.76
N GLU A 98 -13.22 9.91 9.46
CA GLU A 98 -12.28 10.91 8.95
C GLU A 98 -12.52 12.30 9.53
N LEU A 99 -13.80 12.72 9.59
CA LEU A 99 -14.17 14.01 10.13
C LEU A 99 -13.76 14.15 11.60
N TYR A 100 -14.10 13.15 12.42
CA TYR A 100 -13.84 13.22 13.87
C TYR A 100 -12.41 12.77 14.22
N MET A 101 -11.71 12.03 13.37
CA MET A 101 -10.27 11.82 13.49
C MET A 101 -9.52 13.14 13.28
N THR A 102 -9.96 13.98 12.33
CA THR A 102 -9.42 15.34 12.16
C THR A 102 -9.60 16.17 13.44
N ALA A 103 -10.77 16.09 14.09
CA ALA A 103 -11.00 16.76 15.37
C ALA A 103 -10.04 16.25 16.47
N THR A 104 -9.85 14.94 16.55
CA THR A 104 -8.93 14.32 17.52
C THR A 104 -7.50 14.75 17.29
N GLN A 105 -7.03 14.75 16.05
CA GLN A 105 -5.67 15.19 15.70
C GLN A 105 -5.43 16.67 16.00
N LEU A 106 -6.41 17.53 15.76
CA LEU A 106 -6.30 18.96 16.10
C LEU A 106 -6.22 19.20 17.61
N MET A 107 -6.89 18.37 18.41
CA MET A 107 -6.91 18.52 19.87
C MET A 107 -5.73 17.85 20.57
N THR A 108 -5.27 16.69 20.06
CA THR A 108 -4.32 15.82 20.77
C THR A 108 -2.96 15.69 20.06
N HIS A 109 -2.84 16.20 18.84
CA HIS A 109 -1.68 16.02 17.93
C HIS A 109 -1.36 14.55 17.61
N SER A 110 -2.31 13.66 17.86
CA SER A 110 -2.21 12.23 17.56
C SER A 110 -3.58 11.69 17.16
N GLY A 111 -3.62 10.46 16.62
CA GLY A 111 -4.85 9.77 16.22
C GLY A 111 -4.71 8.26 16.37
N GLY A 112 -5.83 7.57 16.36
CA GLY A 112 -5.88 6.10 16.46
C GLY A 112 -7.24 5.61 16.94
N TRP A 113 -7.41 4.32 16.99
CA TRP A 113 -8.65 3.69 17.47
C TRP A 113 -8.40 2.89 18.75
N PRO A 114 -9.41 2.86 19.68
CA PRO A 114 -10.71 3.52 19.55
C PRO A 114 -10.57 5.04 19.52
N ASN A 115 -11.39 5.72 18.72
CA ASN A 115 -11.49 7.19 18.72
C ASN A 115 -12.77 7.60 19.44
N ASN A 116 -12.63 8.28 20.58
CA ASN A 116 -13.74 8.69 21.44
C ASN A 116 -13.87 10.21 21.38
N VAL A 117 -14.94 10.70 20.75
CA VAL A 117 -15.16 12.13 20.55
C VAL A 117 -16.46 12.55 21.23
N PHE A 118 -16.40 13.58 22.05
CA PHE A 118 -17.58 14.17 22.68
C PHE A 118 -18.03 15.36 21.85
N VAL A 119 -19.30 15.33 21.47
CA VAL A 119 -19.91 16.35 20.62
C VAL A 119 -21.17 16.93 21.26
N THR A 120 -21.53 18.14 20.86
CA THR A 120 -22.82 18.75 21.20
C THR A 120 -23.97 18.01 20.51
N PRO A 121 -25.26 18.24 20.90
CA PRO A 121 -26.41 17.71 20.16
C PRO A 121 -26.44 18.09 18.66
N ASP A 122 -25.72 19.15 18.27
CA ASP A 122 -25.53 19.60 16.90
C ASP A 122 -24.27 19.01 16.24
N LEU A 123 -23.72 17.95 16.82
CA LEU A 123 -22.57 17.18 16.31
C LEU A 123 -21.25 17.97 16.23
N LYS A 124 -21.10 19.07 16.95
CA LYS A 124 -19.87 19.86 17.01
C LYS A 124 -18.94 19.32 18.09
N PRO A 125 -17.70 18.93 17.79
CA PRO A 125 -16.78 18.34 18.76
C PRO A 125 -16.28 19.38 19.77
N PHE A 126 -16.08 18.96 21.04
CA PHE A 126 -15.51 19.80 22.10
C PHE A 126 -14.45 19.07 22.93
N PHE A 127 -14.37 17.72 22.87
CA PHE A 127 -13.34 16.92 23.50
C PHE A 127 -13.10 15.64 22.70
N ALA A 128 -11.85 15.15 22.65
CA ALA A 128 -11.52 13.89 22.00
C ALA A 128 -10.32 13.21 22.65
N GLY A 129 -10.24 11.90 22.47
CA GLY A 129 -9.10 11.08 22.84
C GLY A 129 -9.26 9.66 22.33
N THR A 130 -8.19 8.87 22.43
CA THR A 130 -8.19 7.48 21.99
C THR A 130 -8.58 6.54 23.13
N TYR A 131 -7.72 5.67 23.58
CA TYR A 131 -7.99 4.79 24.71
C TYR A 131 -7.85 5.54 26.05
N PHE A 132 -8.75 5.26 26.98
CA PHE A 132 -8.69 5.75 28.35
C PHE A 132 -8.67 4.57 29.34
N PRO A 133 -7.84 4.58 30.39
CA PRO A 133 -8.00 3.68 31.52
C PRO A 133 -9.35 3.87 32.23
N PRO A 134 -9.93 2.85 32.87
CA PRO A 134 -11.27 2.92 33.47
C PRO A 134 -11.48 4.06 34.48
N ALA A 135 -10.49 4.33 35.33
CA ALA A 135 -10.57 5.41 36.31
C ALA A 135 -10.60 6.79 35.63
N ASP A 136 -9.73 6.98 34.61
CA ASP A 136 -9.65 8.24 33.90
C ASP A 136 -10.91 8.48 33.08
N PHE A 137 -11.47 7.43 32.43
CA PHE A 137 -12.73 7.51 31.68
C PHE A 137 -13.91 7.87 32.59
N THR A 138 -13.99 7.27 33.80
CA THR A 138 -15.02 7.56 34.78
C THR A 138 -14.95 9.03 35.22
N SER A 139 -13.74 9.51 35.52
CA SER A 139 -13.50 10.91 35.89
C SER A 139 -13.87 11.86 34.76
N LEU A 140 -13.51 11.51 33.51
CA LEU A 140 -13.84 12.29 32.31
C LEU A 140 -15.37 12.43 32.12
N ILE A 141 -16.12 11.31 32.21
CA ILE A 141 -17.58 11.37 32.09
C ILE A 141 -18.20 12.26 33.15
N GLN A 142 -17.69 12.19 34.39
CA GLN A 142 -18.17 13.07 35.49
C GLN A 142 -17.86 14.54 35.17
N GLN A 143 -16.64 14.85 34.75
CA GLN A 143 -16.26 16.22 34.39
C GLN A 143 -17.10 16.78 33.23
N ILE A 144 -17.37 15.98 32.22
CA ILE A 144 -18.22 16.35 31.09
C ILE A 144 -19.66 16.62 31.58
N HIS A 145 -20.18 15.77 32.47
CA HIS A 145 -21.51 15.98 33.04
C HIS A 145 -21.57 17.29 33.83
N ASP A 146 -20.56 17.56 34.65
CA ASP A 146 -20.53 18.74 35.52
C ASP A 146 -20.40 20.04 34.69
N ILE A 147 -19.49 20.09 33.71
CA ILE A 147 -19.33 21.27 32.87
C ILE A 147 -20.54 21.49 31.95
N TRP A 148 -21.15 20.44 31.46
CA TRP A 148 -22.37 20.54 30.63
C TRP A 148 -23.55 21.09 31.40
N THR A 149 -23.66 20.76 32.68
CA THR A 149 -24.76 21.25 33.55
C THR A 149 -24.47 22.62 34.15
N GLN A 150 -23.22 22.97 34.40
CA GLN A 150 -22.85 24.22 35.09
C GLN A 150 -22.49 25.35 34.13
N ASP A 151 -21.85 25.05 32.99
CA ASP A 151 -21.38 26.05 32.02
C ASP A 151 -21.47 25.54 30.57
N GLN A 152 -22.67 25.12 30.18
CA GLN A 152 -22.96 24.65 28.82
C GLN A 152 -22.58 25.70 27.76
N ALA A 153 -22.74 26.99 28.08
CA ALA A 153 -22.44 28.06 27.14
C ALA A 153 -20.96 28.09 26.74
N ALA A 154 -20.06 27.89 27.71
CA ALA A 154 -18.62 27.80 27.41
C ALA A 154 -18.29 26.59 26.50
N VAL A 155 -18.92 25.44 26.76
CA VAL A 155 -18.75 24.23 25.89
C VAL A 155 -19.21 24.51 24.47
N ILE A 156 -20.36 25.17 24.29
CA ILE A 156 -20.89 25.52 22.96
C ILE A 156 -19.92 26.46 22.22
N VAL A 157 -19.43 27.52 22.90
CA VAL A 157 -18.45 28.45 22.29
C VAL A 157 -17.18 27.75 21.88
N GLN A 158 -16.66 26.81 22.68
CA GLN A 158 -15.49 26.00 22.35
C GLN A 158 -15.75 25.10 21.18
N SER A 159 -16.89 24.43 21.14
CA SER A 159 -17.26 23.52 20.06
C SER A 159 -17.45 24.26 18.72
N ASP A 160 -18.03 25.46 18.73
CA ASP A 160 -18.17 26.32 17.56
C ASP A 160 -16.82 26.73 16.98
N ARG A 161 -15.85 27.08 17.82
CA ARG A 161 -14.49 27.42 17.41
C ARG A 161 -13.80 26.24 16.74
N LEU A 162 -13.89 25.06 17.36
CA LEU A 162 -13.26 23.85 16.83
C LEU A 162 -13.93 23.40 15.51
N ALA A 163 -15.27 23.39 15.46
CA ALA A 163 -16.00 23.10 14.22
C ALA A 163 -15.62 24.06 13.10
N SER A 164 -15.52 25.37 13.39
CA SER A 164 -15.06 26.37 12.43
C SER A 164 -13.64 26.11 11.94
N ALA A 165 -12.72 25.72 12.83
CA ALA A 165 -11.35 25.37 12.45
C ALA A 165 -11.28 24.13 11.54
N ILE A 166 -12.09 23.10 11.85
CA ILE A 166 -12.20 21.88 11.00
C ILE A 166 -12.75 22.26 9.62
N ILE A 167 -13.85 23.02 9.57
CA ILE A 167 -14.47 23.46 8.33
C ILE A 167 -13.46 24.25 7.48
N GLN A 168 -12.77 25.21 8.08
CA GLN A 168 -11.79 26.04 7.39
C GLN A 168 -10.62 25.21 6.84
N SER A 169 -10.07 24.28 7.64
CA SER A 169 -9.00 23.38 7.21
C SER A 169 -9.43 22.53 6.01
N LYS A 170 -10.60 21.89 6.09
CA LYS A 170 -11.11 21.04 5.01
C LYS A 170 -11.54 21.83 3.77
N GLN A 171 -12.05 23.04 3.92
CA GLN A 171 -12.32 23.92 2.78
C GLN A 171 -11.03 24.36 2.09
N GLN A 172 -9.99 24.64 2.84
CA GLN A 172 -8.68 24.92 2.27
C GLN A 172 -8.12 23.72 1.50
N GLU A 173 -8.21 22.52 2.06
CA GLU A 173 -7.84 21.27 1.36
C GLU A 173 -8.66 21.08 0.06
N ASN A 174 -9.95 21.37 0.08
CA ASN A 174 -10.84 21.24 -1.09
C ASN A 174 -10.48 22.23 -2.22
N ASN A 175 -9.85 23.35 -1.91
CA ASN A 175 -9.59 24.45 -2.84
C ASN A 175 -8.13 24.52 -3.33
N ASN A 176 -7.37 23.45 -3.21
CA ASN A 176 -5.93 23.35 -3.54
C ASN A 176 -5.67 23.18 -5.06
N GLN A 177 -6.39 23.91 -5.90
CA GLN A 177 -6.22 23.84 -7.36
C GLN A 177 -4.90 24.50 -7.80
N SER A 178 -4.34 23.94 -8.87
CA SER A 178 -3.26 24.57 -9.62
C SER A 178 -3.73 24.89 -11.05
N SER A 179 -3.31 26.03 -11.60
CA SER A 179 -3.57 26.40 -13.01
C SER A 179 -2.82 25.49 -14.00
N SER A 180 -1.77 24.82 -13.53
CA SER A 180 -0.94 23.92 -14.33
C SER A 180 -0.66 22.62 -13.59
N LEU A 181 -0.38 21.57 -14.35
CA LEU A 181 0.09 20.32 -13.79
C LEU A 181 1.45 20.54 -13.07
N PRO A 182 1.66 19.99 -11.85
CA PRO A 182 2.96 20.10 -11.20
C PRO A 182 4.12 19.55 -12.05
N GLY A 183 5.30 20.16 -11.93
CA GLY A 183 6.53 19.69 -12.58
C GLY A 183 7.01 18.34 -12.08
N SER A 184 8.31 18.03 -12.27
CA SER A 184 8.94 16.80 -11.72
C SER A 184 9.28 16.92 -10.23
N GLN A 185 9.31 18.14 -9.70
CA GLN A 185 9.76 18.42 -8.33
C GLN A 185 9.05 17.58 -7.25
N PRO A 186 7.72 17.35 -7.27
CA PRO A 186 7.06 16.51 -6.28
C PRO A 186 7.57 15.05 -6.29
N VAL A 187 7.88 14.52 -7.48
CA VAL A 187 8.44 13.16 -7.63
C VAL A 187 9.83 13.08 -7.02
N GLU A 188 10.70 14.04 -7.34
CA GLU A 188 12.08 14.13 -6.82
C GLU A 188 12.10 14.35 -5.30
N ALA A 189 11.22 15.24 -4.81
CA ALA A 189 11.06 15.50 -3.38
C ALA A 189 10.58 14.25 -2.64
N LEU A 190 9.64 13.48 -3.21
CA LEU A 190 9.13 12.26 -2.61
C LEU A 190 10.20 11.15 -2.56
N ILE A 191 10.98 10.94 -3.63
CA ILE A 191 12.11 10.00 -3.64
C ILE A 191 13.14 10.42 -2.58
N SER A 192 13.47 11.71 -2.50
CA SER A 192 14.41 12.25 -1.51
C SER A 192 13.88 12.08 -0.08
N HIS A 193 12.58 12.28 0.13
CA HIS A 193 11.94 12.02 1.42
C HIS A 193 12.13 10.57 1.83
N PHE A 194 11.75 9.61 1.00
CA PHE A 194 11.90 8.18 1.34
C PHE A 194 13.37 7.80 1.56
N ARG A 195 14.31 8.32 0.76
CA ARG A 195 15.75 8.10 0.99
C ARG A 195 16.21 8.58 2.36
N ASN A 196 15.73 9.73 2.82
CA ASN A 196 16.15 10.32 4.11
C ASN A 196 15.61 9.54 5.33
N TYR A 197 14.49 8.86 5.17
CA TYR A 197 13.85 8.08 6.24
C TYR A 197 14.03 6.56 6.10
N TYR A 198 14.71 6.11 5.06
CA TYR A 198 14.94 4.70 4.82
C TYR A 198 15.97 4.12 5.80
N ASP A 199 15.59 3.03 6.46
CA ASP A 199 16.49 2.23 7.28
C ASP A 199 17.23 1.21 6.39
N ASN A 200 18.44 1.54 5.99
CA ASN A 200 19.25 0.71 5.08
C ASN A 200 19.74 -0.62 5.71
N ARG A 201 19.60 -0.79 7.02
CA ARG A 201 19.99 -2.03 7.73
C ARG A 201 18.81 -2.96 7.96
N LEU A 202 17.69 -2.40 8.38
CA LEU A 202 16.51 -3.16 8.81
C LEU A 202 15.36 -3.08 7.80
N GLY A 203 15.51 -2.31 6.74
CA GLY A 203 14.42 -2.01 5.79
C GLY A 203 13.30 -1.17 6.41
N GLY A 204 12.44 -0.66 5.56
CA GLY A 204 11.32 0.18 5.97
C GLY A 204 11.68 1.64 6.14
N PHE A 205 10.66 2.42 6.44
CA PHE A 205 10.75 3.86 6.63
C PHE A 205 10.33 4.19 8.06
N TYR A 206 10.98 5.18 8.65
CA TYR A 206 10.73 5.66 10.02
C TYR A 206 11.12 4.65 11.13
N GLN A 207 10.80 5.01 12.37
CA GLN A 207 11.07 4.20 13.57
C GLN A 207 9.89 3.27 13.90
N ALA A 208 10.10 2.39 14.88
CA ALA A 208 9.02 1.53 15.38
C ALA A 208 7.92 2.38 16.11
N PRO A 209 6.65 1.98 16.02
CA PRO A 209 6.16 0.82 15.28
C PRO A 209 6.31 0.97 13.76
N LYS A 210 6.75 -0.10 13.08
CA LYS A 210 6.99 -0.10 11.63
C LYS A 210 5.75 -0.54 10.85
N PHE A 211 5.24 0.35 10.02
CA PHE A 211 4.20 0.05 9.04
C PHE A 211 4.82 -0.33 7.69
N PRO A 212 4.17 -1.19 6.89
CA PRO A 212 4.64 -1.56 5.55
C PRO A 212 4.87 -0.38 4.62
N ASN A 213 4.07 0.69 4.72
CA ASN A 213 4.06 1.85 3.81
C ASN A 213 3.92 1.41 2.35
N GLU A 214 2.85 0.68 2.05
CA GLU A 214 2.57 0.09 0.74
C GLU A 214 2.52 1.14 -0.37
N ASP A 215 2.07 2.35 -0.05
CA ASP A 215 2.08 3.53 -0.91
C ASP A 215 3.50 3.86 -1.40
N ALA A 216 4.46 3.89 -0.47
CA ALA A 216 5.86 4.11 -0.78
C ALA A 216 6.45 3.00 -1.64
N LEU A 217 6.16 1.74 -1.28
CA LEU A 217 6.66 0.57 -2.02
C LEU A 217 6.20 0.56 -3.46
N LEU A 218 4.89 0.76 -3.71
CA LEU A 218 4.31 0.79 -5.04
C LEU A 218 4.84 1.97 -5.86
N PHE A 219 4.96 3.16 -5.26
CA PHE A 219 5.55 4.32 -5.90
C PHE A 219 7.02 4.08 -6.28
N LEU A 220 7.85 3.55 -5.39
CA LEU A 220 9.27 3.33 -5.62
C LEU A 220 9.52 2.26 -6.69
N LEU A 221 8.73 1.17 -6.71
CA LEU A 221 8.83 0.14 -7.76
C LEU A 221 8.48 0.72 -9.14
N GLU A 222 7.43 1.53 -9.22
CA GLU A 222 7.03 2.20 -10.45
C GLU A 222 8.06 3.26 -10.86
N ALA A 223 8.59 4.04 -9.92
CA ALA A 223 9.65 5.01 -10.19
C ALA A 223 10.89 4.32 -10.77
N TYR A 224 11.29 3.17 -10.24
CA TYR A 224 12.36 2.37 -10.85
C TYR A 224 12.01 1.90 -12.26
N ARG A 225 10.79 1.36 -12.46
CA ARG A 225 10.34 0.85 -13.76
C ARG A 225 10.38 1.93 -14.85
N LEU A 226 9.99 3.17 -14.51
CA LEU A 226 9.90 4.28 -15.46
C LEU A 226 11.21 5.05 -15.65
N THR A 227 12.06 5.11 -14.62
CA THR A 227 13.25 5.99 -14.63
C THR A 227 14.58 5.23 -14.53
N ASN A 228 14.55 3.91 -14.28
CA ASN A 228 15.73 3.09 -13.95
C ASN A 228 16.54 3.61 -12.76
N ASN A 229 15.91 4.32 -11.82
CA ASN A 229 16.57 4.78 -10.60
C ASN A 229 16.77 3.61 -9.62
N ASN A 230 17.97 3.05 -9.60
CA ASN A 230 18.32 1.89 -8.77
C ASN A 230 18.04 2.11 -7.28
N MET A 231 18.20 3.33 -6.76
CA MET A 231 17.92 3.65 -5.36
C MET A 231 16.46 3.38 -4.98
N CYS A 232 15.52 3.64 -5.90
CA CYS A 232 14.11 3.34 -5.68
C CYS A 232 13.88 1.82 -5.53
N LEU A 233 14.53 1.01 -6.39
CA LEU A 233 14.45 -0.44 -6.30
C LEU A 233 15.11 -0.97 -5.01
N GLU A 234 16.26 -0.42 -4.62
CA GLU A 234 16.97 -0.83 -3.39
C GLU A 234 16.14 -0.58 -2.14
N MET A 235 15.51 0.59 -2.02
CA MET A 235 14.64 0.91 -0.88
C MET A 235 13.41 0.00 -0.83
N ALA A 236 12.73 -0.20 -1.96
CA ALA A 236 11.53 -1.06 -2.03
C ALA A 236 11.89 -2.52 -1.76
N ARG A 237 12.92 -3.04 -2.45
CA ARG A 237 13.39 -4.43 -2.29
C ARG A 237 13.86 -4.70 -0.86
N GLY A 238 14.74 -3.85 -0.32
CA GLY A 238 15.28 -4.03 1.02
C GLY A 238 14.18 -4.04 2.09
N THR A 239 13.14 -3.22 1.92
CA THR A 239 11.98 -3.24 2.82
C THR A 239 11.18 -4.54 2.67
N LEU A 240 10.80 -4.92 1.45
CA LEU A 240 10.03 -6.12 1.19
C LEU A 240 10.75 -7.40 1.62
N GLU A 241 12.07 -7.52 1.36
CA GLU A 241 12.89 -8.64 1.82
C GLU A 241 12.90 -8.74 3.36
N LYS A 242 13.08 -7.62 4.08
CA LYS A 242 13.07 -7.62 5.55
C LYS A 242 11.70 -7.89 6.16
N MET A 243 10.64 -7.44 5.53
CA MET A 243 9.27 -7.81 5.93
C MET A 243 9.01 -9.31 5.71
N ALA A 244 9.45 -9.88 4.57
CA ALA A 244 9.29 -11.30 4.27
C ALA A 244 10.09 -12.20 5.23
N GLU A 245 11.24 -11.73 5.73
CA GLU A 245 12.04 -12.42 6.76
C GLU A 245 11.41 -12.31 8.15
N GLY A 246 10.71 -11.22 8.44
CA GLY A 246 10.16 -10.88 9.75
C GLY A 246 8.97 -11.72 10.19
N GLY A 247 8.58 -11.59 11.46
CA GLY A 247 7.36 -12.20 12.00
C GLY A 247 6.08 -11.44 11.62
N ILE A 248 6.20 -10.25 10.98
CA ILE A 248 5.06 -9.58 10.33
C ILE A 248 4.49 -10.42 9.18
N HIS A 249 5.31 -11.25 8.55
CA HIS A 249 4.91 -12.27 7.59
C HIS A 249 4.50 -13.54 8.36
N ASP A 250 3.27 -14.00 8.18
CA ASP A 250 2.83 -15.29 8.73
C ASP A 250 3.44 -16.44 7.91
N HIS A 251 4.62 -16.90 8.29
CA HIS A 251 5.35 -17.96 7.57
C HIS A 251 4.56 -19.28 7.45
N VAL A 252 3.63 -19.55 8.37
CA VAL A 252 2.84 -20.80 8.40
C VAL A 252 1.59 -20.70 7.55
N GLY A 253 0.88 -19.57 7.61
CA GLY A 253 -0.40 -19.40 6.95
C GLY A 253 -0.38 -18.53 5.72
N GLY A 254 0.68 -17.81 5.50
CA GLY A 254 0.78 -16.78 4.46
C GLY A 254 0.08 -15.47 4.84
N GLY A 255 0.28 -14.46 4.01
CA GLY A 255 -0.20 -13.12 4.26
C GLY A 255 0.57 -12.37 5.34
N PHE A 256 0.23 -11.10 5.54
CA PHE A 256 0.93 -10.19 6.42
C PHE A 256 0.01 -9.65 7.52
N HIS A 257 0.56 -9.51 8.71
CA HIS A 257 -0.04 -8.73 9.78
C HIS A 257 0.06 -7.23 9.47
N ARG A 258 -0.74 -6.42 10.16
CA ARG A 258 -0.92 -5.01 9.79
C ARG A 258 0.35 -4.16 9.94
N TYR A 259 1.08 -4.31 11.05
CA TYR A 259 2.33 -3.61 11.32
C TYR A 259 3.18 -4.38 12.34
N ALA A 260 4.47 -4.02 12.44
CA ALA A 260 5.36 -4.55 13.47
C ALA A 260 5.49 -3.55 14.63
N THR A 261 5.42 -4.03 15.86
CA THR A 261 5.60 -3.20 17.07
C THR A 261 7.07 -2.86 17.33
N ASP A 262 7.99 -3.61 16.71
CA ASP A 262 9.45 -3.46 16.84
C ASP A 262 10.11 -3.04 15.51
N ALA A 263 11.36 -2.59 15.62
CA ALA A 263 12.13 -2.14 14.46
C ALA A 263 12.64 -3.27 13.54
N LEU A 264 12.60 -4.52 14.01
CA LEU A 264 13.16 -5.70 13.33
C LEU A 264 12.10 -6.48 12.51
N TRP A 265 10.88 -6.00 12.44
CA TRP A 265 9.74 -6.66 11.81
C TRP A 265 9.33 -8.00 12.46
N ARG A 266 9.74 -8.27 13.71
CA ARG A 266 9.59 -9.58 14.34
C ARG A 266 8.31 -9.78 15.12
N ILE A 267 7.86 -8.76 15.83
CA ILE A 267 6.65 -8.83 16.67
C ILE A 267 5.54 -8.02 16.02
N PRO A 268 4.56 -8.67 15.39
CA PRO A 268 3.46 -7.97 14.75
C PRO A 268 2.38 -7.59 15.77
N HIS A 269 1.56 -6.60 15.40
CA HIS A 269 0.17 -6.54 15.80
C HIS A 269 -0.61 -7.51 14.91
N PHE A 270 -1.24 -8.52 15.50
CA PHE A 270 -1.60 -9.77 14.81
C PHE A 270 -2.84 -9.68 13.90
N GLU A 271 -3.53 -8.56 13.79
CA GLU A 271 -4.64 -8.42 12.84
C GLU A 271 -4.17 -8.52 11.38
N LYS A 272 -5.04 -9.05 10.50
CA LYS A 272 -4.80 -9.11 9.06
C LYS A 272 -5.95 -8.45 8.32
N MET A 273 -5.65 -7.33 7.64
CA MET A 273 -6.63 -6.52 6.92
C MET A 273 -6.59 -6.84 5.42
N LEU A 274 -7.73 -6.92 4.75
CA LEU A 274 -7.80 -7.21 3.32
C LEU A 274 -7.02 -6.20 2.48
N TYR A 275 -7.11 -4.91 2.81
CA TYR A 275 -6.40 -3.87 2.06
C TYR A 275 -4.87 -3.99 2.17
N ASN A 276 -4.32 -4.40 3.32
CA ASN A 276 -2.88 -4.67 3.45
C ASN A 276 -2.47 -5.87 2.59
N GLN A 277 -3.28 -6.95 2.59
CA GLN A 277 -3.01 -8.10 1.73
C GLN A 277 -3.01 -7.68 0.26
N ALA A 278 -3.99 -6.88 -0.18
CA ALA A 278 -4.11 -6.43 -1.56
C ALA A 278 -2.90 -5.61 -2.02
N LEU A 279 -2.54 -4.59 -1.23
CA LEU A 279 -1.45 -3.68 -1.59
C LEU A 279 -0.08 -4.37 -1.52
N LEU A 280 0.15 -5.22 -0.52
CA LEU A 280 1.39 -6.01 -0.42
C LEU A 280 1.47 -7.10 -1.50
N ALA A 281 0.38 -7.80 -1.81
CA ALA A 281 0.34 -8.76 -2.91
C ALA A 281 0.73 -8.10 -4.23
N ARG A 282 0.23 -6.88 -4.48
CA ARG A 282 0.61 -6.08 -5.63
C ARG A 282 2.10 -5.69 -5.59
N ALA A 283 2.62 -5.23 -4.46
CA ALA A 283 4.03 -4.83 -4.32
C ALA A 283 4.98 -6.03 -4.54
N TYR A 284 4.70 -7.20 -3.96
CA TYR A 284 5.52 -8.40 -4.19
C TYR A 284 5.38 -8.95 -5.62
N THR A 285 4.20 -8.83 -6.24
CA THR A 285 4.03 -9.18 -7.66
C THR A 285 4.91 -8.29 -8.55
N GLU A 286 4.89 -6.96 -8.34
CA GLU A 286 5.74 -6.03 -9.09
C GLU A 286 7.23 -6.30 -8.83
N LEU A 287 7.62 -6.54 -7.57
CA LEU A 287 9.00 -6.89 -7.25
C LEU A 287 9.43 -8.18 -7.96
N TYR A 288 8.60 -9.23 -7.95
CA TYR A 288 8.88 -10.48 -8.67
C TYR A 288 9.06 -10.25 -10.17
N VAL A 289 8.19 -9.48 -10.80
CA VAL A 289 8.28 -9.16 -12.24
C VAL A 289 9.58 -8.43 -12.59
N LEU A 290 10.06 -7.56 -11.69
CA LEU A 290 11.31 -6.82 -11.88
C LEU A 290 12.55 -7.65 -11.56
N SER A 291 12.49 -8.54 -10.57
CA SER A 291 13.64 -9.29 -10.05
C SER A 291 13.79 -10.68 -10.66
N ASN A 292 12.67 -11.30 -11.05
CA ASN A 292 12.53 -12.72 -11.42
C ASN A 292 13.07 -13.68 -10.34
N LYS A 293 13.09 -13.25 -9.06
CA LYS A 293 13.58 -14.08 -7.95
C LYS A 293 12.48 -15.01 -7.44
N PRO A 294 12.76 -16.32 -7.26
CA PRO A 294 11.78 -17.27 -6.71
C PRO A 294 11.25 -16.89 -5.32
N ASP A 295 12.06 -16.28 -4.47
CA ASP A 295 11.66 -15.85 -3.12
C ASP A 295 10.51 -14.83 -3.17
N ASP A 296 10.62 -13.82 -4.05
CA ASP A 296 9.60 -12.78 -4.23
C ASP A 296 8.27 -13.39 -4.70
N ARG A 297 8.37 -14.39 -5.59
CA ARG A 297 7.22 -15.15 -6.07
C ARG A 297 6.53 -15.93 -4.98
N VAL A 298 7.29 -16.65 -4.14
CA VAL A 298 6.76 -17.46 -3.03
C VAL A 298 5.98 -16.60 -2.05
N VAL A 299 6.49 -15.41 -1.74
CA VAL A 299 5.80 -14.48 -0.83
C VAL A 299 4.50 -13.95 -1.46
N ALA A 300 4.56 -13.52 -2.74
CA ALA A 300 3.37 -13.06 -3.45
C ALA A 300 2.29 -14.14 -3.50
N GLU A 301 2.63 -15.36 -3.93
CA GLU A 301 1.71 -16.51 -3.96
C GLU A 301 1.16 -16.82 -2.55
N GLY A 302 1.99 -16.73 -1.50
CA GLY A 302 1.58 -16.95 -0.12
C GLY A 302 0.49 -15.98 0.36
N ILE A 303 0.49 -14.72 -0.10
CA ILE A 303 -0.56 -13.74 0.22
C ILE A 303 -1.87 -14.12 -0.49
N PHE A 304 -1.81 -14.44 -1.78
CA PHE A 304 -2.98 -14.85 -2.56
C PHE A 304 -3.60 -16.13 -2.03
N ASP A 305 -2.80 -17.14 -1.74
CA ASP A 305 -3.25 -18.42 -1.18
C ASP A 305 -3.90 -18.25 0.19
N PHE A 306 -3.34 -17.38 1.03
CA PHE A 306 -3.95 -17.00 2.31
C PHE A 306 -5.33 -16.38 2.10
N THR A 307 -5.45 -15.41 1.20
CA THR A 307 -6.69 -14.69 0.91
C THR A 307 -7.76 -15.66 0.39
N LEU A 308 -7.41 -16.51 -0.55
CA LEU A 308 -8.32 -17.52 -1.12
C LEU A 308 -8.81 -18.52 -0.05
N ARG A 309 -7.94 -18.90 0.86
CA ARG A 309 -8.25 -19.92 1.88
C ARG A 309 -9.05 -19.40 3.07
N GLN A 310 -8.73 -18.18 3.56
CA GLN A 310 -9.27 -17.69 4.83
C GLN A 310 -10.14 -16.42 4.71
N MET A 311 -10.01 -15.66 3.63
CA MET A 311 -10.72 -14.39 3.48
C MET A 311 -11.73 -14.39 2.33
N THR A 312 -12.08 -15.53 1.75
CA THR A 312 -12.95 -15.60 0.58
C THR A 312 -14.32 -16.17 0.94
N HIS A 313 -15.38 -15.45 0.58
CA HIS A 313 -16.74 -15.94 0.62
C HIS A 313 -16.96 -17.02 -0.46
N GLN A 314 -17.77 -18.01 -0.18
CA GLN A 314 -18.01 -19.15 -1.10
C GLN A 314 -18.43 -18.71 -2.51
N ASP A 315 -19.12 -17.59 -2.66
CA ASP A 315 -19.60 -17.06 -3.94
C ASP A 315 -18.64 -16.07 -4.61
N GLY A 316 -17.48 -15.73 -3.96
CA GLY A 316 -16.38 -15.01 -4.60
C GLY A 316 -15.91 -13.72 -3.95
N GLY A 317 -16.72 -12.99 -3.18
CA GLY A 317 -16.27 -11.76 -2.49
C GLY A 317 -15.25 -12.04 -1.38
N PHE A 318 -14.47 -11.03 -1.00
CA PHE A 318 -13.45 -11.15 0.04
C PHE A 318 -13.89 -10.47 1.34
N TYR A 319 -13.70 -11.16 2.47
CA TYR A 319 -13.95 -10.66 3.82
C TYR A 319 -12.97 -9.56 4.22
N SER A 320 -13.37 -8.68 5.15
CA SER A 320 -12.60 -7.48 5.47
C SER A 320 -11.37 -7.71 6.34
N ALA A 321 -11.44 -8.56 7.37
CA ALA A 321 -10.34 -8.70 8.33
C ALA A 321 -10.38 -10.00 9.15
N LEU A 322 -9.21 -10.36 9.70
CA LEU A 322 -9.05 -11.32 10.78
C LEU A 322 -8.55 -10.61 12.03
N ASP A 323 -9.15 -10.96 13.17
CA ASP A 323 -8.81 -10.38 14.47
C ASP A 323 -7.37 -10.71 14.92
N ALA A 324 -6.81 -9.82 15.73
CA ALA A 324 -5.51 -10.03 16.35
C ALA A 324 -5.56 -11.07 17.50
N GLU A 325 -6.74 -11.26 18.13
CA GLU A 325 -6.90 -12.08 19.33
C GLU A 325 -7.75 -13.33 19.10
N THR A 326 -7.49 -14.33 19.93
CA THR A 326 -8.32 -15.51 20.10
C THR A 326 -8.54 -15.72 21.59
N ASP A 327 -9.81 -15.82 22.02
CA ASP A 327 -10.18 -15.93 23.45
C ASP A 327 -9.54 -14.83 24.33
N ALA A 328 -9.57 -13.60 23.87
CA ALA A 328 -9.00 -12.40 24.53
C ALA A 328 -7.46 -12.44 24.72
N VAL A 329 -6.76 -13.27 23.99
CA VAL A 329 -5.29 -13.34 23.99
C VAL A 329 -4.75 -12.97 22.59
N GLU A 330 -4.07 -11.84 22.50
CA GLU A 330 -3.45 -11.41 21.25
C GLU A 330 -2.36 -12.39 20.81
N GLY A 331 -2.34 -12.76 19.53
CA GLY A 331 -1.36 -13.63 18.92
C GLY A 331 -1.48 -15.12 19.27
N ALA A 332 -2.47 -15.54 20.06
CA ALA A 332 -2.60 -16.94 20.51
C ALA A 332 -2.69 -17.94 19.35
N TYR A 333 -3.36 -17.58 18.26
CA TYR A 333 -3.46 -18.43 17.08
C TYR A 333 -2.14 -18.57 16.33
N TYR A 334 -1.34 -17.49 16.26
CA TYR A 334 -0.17 -17.37 15.38
C TYR A 334 1.15 -17.78 16.03
N SER A 335 1.24 -17.71 17.35
CA SER A 335 2.47 -17.97 18.11
C SER A 335 2.67 -19.47 18.42
N TRP A 336 3.90 -19.83 18.74
CA TRP A 336 4.31 -21.22 18.96
C TRP A 336 5.14 -21.37 20.21
N THR A 337 4.86 -22.40 21.00
CA THR A 337 5.75 -22.92 22.04
C THR A 337 6.69 -23.98 21.46
N ASP A 338 7.83 -24.24 22.10
CA ASP A 338 8.73 -25.32 21.68
C ASP A 338 8.05 -26.70 21.74
N ALA A 339 7.21 -26.94 22.74
CA ALA A 339 6.46 -28.15 22.86
C ALA A 339 5.50 -28.40 21.69
N GLU A 340 4.81 -27.35 21.21
CA GLU A 340 3.92 -27.47 20.04
C GLU A 340 4.70 -27.72 18.75
N LEU A 341 5.88 -27.07 18.58
CA LEU A 341 6.75 -27.32 17.44
C LEU A 341 7.27 -28.76 17.41
N HIS A 342 7.72 -29.28 18.56
CA HIS A 342 8.15 -30.67 18.68
C HIS A 342 7.01 -31.68 18.43
N ALA A 343 5.78 -31.33 18.82
CA ALA A 343 4.61 -32.22 18.58
C ALA A 343 4.16 -32.18 17.11
N ALA A 344 4.41 -31.11 16.41
CA ALA A 344 3.98 -30.91 15.02
C ALA A 344 4.98 -31.42 13.97
N LEU A 345 6.26 -31.53 14.32
CA LEU A 345 7.36 -31.83 13.41
C LEU A 345 8.14 -33.08 13.83
N ASP A 346 8.65 -33.83 12.87
CA ASP A 346 9.67 -34.83 13.12
C ASP A 346 11.02 -34.20 13.49
N THR A 347 11.96 -35.02 13.97
CA THR A 347 13.28 -34.56 14.47
C THR A 347 14.06 -33.79 13.42
N ASP A 348 14.06 -34.24 12.15
CA ASP A 348 14.81 -33.60 11.06
C ASP A 348 14.19 -32.28 10.65
N SER A 349 12.86 -32.21 10.56
CA SER A 349 12.10 -31.00 10.28
C SER A 349 12.25 -29.97 11.39
N TYR A 350 12.23 -30.38 12.67
CA TYR A 350 12.46 -29.49 13.79
C TYR A 350 13.89 -28.94 13.81
N ALA A 351 14.90 -29.79 13.58
CA ALA A 351 16.30 -29.36 13.48
C ALA A 351 16.51 -28.36 12.34
N TRP A 352 15.87 -28.58 11.20
CA TRP A 352 15.91 -27.65 10.07
C TRP A 352 15.20 -26.33 10.41
N LEU A 353 14.01 -26.38 11.05
CA LEU A 353 13.31 -25.20 11.50
C LEU A 353 14.21 -24.33 12.41
N THR A 354 14.75 -24.93 13.48
CA THR A 354 15.54 -24.20 14.47
C THR A 354 16.86 -23.66 13.91
N LYS A 355 17.41 -24.30 12.86
CA LYS A 355 18.58 -23.80 12.14
C LYS A 355 18.28 -22.50 11.38
N TYR A 356 17.20 -22.42 10.65
CA TYR A 356 16.90 -21.33 9.73
C TYR A 356 15.85 -20.34 10.23
N TYR A 357 15.01 -20.72 11.18
CA TYR A 357 14.04 -19.85 11.80
C TYR A 357 14.43 -19.51 13.24
N GLY A 358 14.07 -18.29 13.64
CA GLY A 358 14.10 -17.83 15.02
C GLY A 358 12.70 -17.78 15.60
N LEU A 359 12.67 -17.67 16.91
CA LEU A 359 11.45 -17.53 17.72
C LEU A 359 11.59 -16.23 18.53
N ALA A 360 10.82 -15.21 18.19
CA ALA A 360 10.82 -13.93 18.89
C ALA A 360 9.83 -13.94 20.05
N GLU A 361 10.29 -13.52 21.23
CA GLU A 361 9.44 -13.38 22.40
C GLU A 361 8.52 -12.17 22.26
N ILE A 362 7.26 -12.31 22.64
CA ILE A 362 6.27 -11.25 22.63
C ILE A 362 6.35 -10.51 23.97
N PRO A 363 6.74 -9.22 24.00
CA PRO A 363 6.84 -8.47 25.25
C PRO A 363 5.47 -8.21 25.86
N GLU A 364 5.38 -8.18 27.17
CA GLU A 364 4.18 -7.67 27.85
C GLU A 364 4.00 -6.19 27.56
N ILE A 365 2.83 -5.79 27.08
CA ILE A 365 2.49 -4.39 26.82
C ILE A 365 1.36 -3.97 27.77
N ALA A 366 1.58 -2.93 28.55
CA ALA A 366 0.59 -2.28 29.42
C ALA A 366 -0.16 -3.24 30.41
N GLY A 367 0.52 -4.28 30.91
CA GLY A 367 -0.05 -5.26 31.86
C GLY A 367 -1.08 -6.19 31.24
N HIS A 368 -1.10 -6.35 29.92
CA HIS A 368 -1.91 -7.34 29.21
C HIS A 368 -1.08 -8.59 28.97
N LYS A 369 -1.66 -9.74 29.35
CA LYS A 369 -1.05 -11.04 29.12
C LYS A 369 -1.15 -11.37 27.64
N HIS A 370 0.00 -11.40 26.99
CA HIS A 370 0.14 -12.03 25.68
C HIS A 370 0.26 -13.55 25.85
N THR A 371 0.24 -14.28 24.76
CA THR A 371 0.48 -15.73 24.71
C THR A 371 1.88 -16.09 25.25
N ASP A 372 2.04 -17.28 25.82
CA ASP A 372 3.36 -17.83 26.17
C ASP A 372 4.13 -18.32 24.90
N GLY A 373 3.50 -18.25 23.75
CA GLY A 373 4.08 -18.59 22.45
C GLY A 373 4.99 -17.49 21.92
N ARG A 374 5.83 -17.86 20.96
CA ARG A 374 6.80 -16.98 20.29
C ARG A 374 6.50 -16.90 18.79
N VAL A 375 6.91 -15.82 18.16
CA VAL A 375 6.69 -15.55 16.74
C VAL A 375 7.83 -16.10 15.90
N LEU A 376 7.50 -16.88 14.87
CA LEU A 376 8.46 -17.35 13.88
C LEU A 376 8.94 -16.20 12.99
N TYR A 377 10.26 -16.14 12.77
CA TYR A 377 10.87 -15.26 11.76
C TYR A 377 12.03 -16.00 11.09
N LEU A 378 12.35 -15.65 9.86
CA LEU A 378 13.44 -16.23 9.09
C LEU A 378 14.77 -15.55 9.49
N LYS A 379 15.82 -16.32 9.80
CA LYS A 379 17.12 -15.79 10.21
C LYS A 379 17.94 -15.27 9.03
N GLN A 380 17.65 -15.75 7.82
CA GLN A 380 18.32 -15.37 6.57
C GLN A 380 17.41 -15.65 5.37
N PRO A 381 17.57 -14.98 4.23
CA PRO A 381 16.77 -15.19 3.04
C PRO A 381 16.75 -16.67 2.60
N LEU A 382 15.60 -17.12 2.07
CA LEU A 382 15.45 -18.50 1.56
C LEU A 382 16.45 -18.82 0.46
N SER A 383 16.80 -17.85 -0.37
CA SER A 383 17.79 -17.97 -1.47
C SER A 383 19.20 -18.29 -1.03
N VAL A 384 19.55 -18.03 0.24
CA VAL A 384 20.87 -18.34 0.80
C VAL A 384 20.97 -19.80 1.28
N ILE A 385 19.84 -20.40 1.69
CA ILE A 385 19.79 -21.76 2.27
C ILE A 385 20.32 -22.83 1.30
N PRO A 386 20.02 -22.82 -0.01
CA PRO A 386 20.55 -23.80 -0.95
C PRO A 386 22.06 -23.90 -0.94
N THR A 387 22.75 -22.78 -0.90
CA THR A 387 24.21 -22.73 -0.88
C THR A 387 24.79 -23.36 0.40
N VAL A 388 24.10 -23.17 1.55
CA VAL A 388 24.53 -23.73 2.85
C VAL A 388 24.25 -25.21 2.97
N GLU A 389 23.13 -25.70 2.38
CA GLU A 389 22.68 -27.10 2.48
C GLU A 389 23.21 -27.96 1.33
N GLY A 390 23.77 -27.38 0.27
CA GLY A 390 24.10 -28.12 -0.96
C GLY A 390 22.87 -28.63 -1.71
N LEU A 391 21.72 -27.97 -1.55
CA LEU A 391 20.45 -28.26 -2.21
C LEU A 391 20.23 -27.37 -3.42
N SER A 392 19.34 -27.76 -4.33
CA SER A 392 18.79 -26.82 -5.31
C SER A 392 17.80 -25.85 -4.66
N CYS A 393 17.63 -24.67 -5.27
CA CYS A 393 16.60 -23.70 -4.81
C CYS A 393 15.22 -24.36 -4.75
N GLU A 394 14.85 -25.16 -5.77
CA GLU A 394 13.57 -25.86 -5.83
C GLU A 394 13.38 -26.83 -4.66
N ASN A 395 14.41 -27.62 -4.32
CA ASN A 395 14.34 -28.57 -3.21
C ASN A 395 14.26 -27.87 -1.85
N THR A 396 14.91 -26.72 -1.70
CA THR A 396 14.80 -25.88 -0.48
C THR A 396 13.39 -25.35 -0.32
N VAL A 397 12.78 -24.82 -1.37
CA VAL A 397 11.39 -24.33 -1.35
C VAL A 397 10.42 -25.46 -1.04
N LYS A 398 10.58 -26.65 -1.67
CA LYS A 398 9.74 -27.83 -1.37
C LYS A 398 9.86 -28.25 0.09
N LYS A 399 11.08 -28.27 0.65
CA LYS A 399 11.31 -28.64 2.06
C LYS A 399 10.65 -27.63 3.01
N GLN A 400 10.80 -26.35 2.75
CA GLN A 400 10.15 -25.29 3.50
C GLN A 400 8.62 -25.40 3.42
N GLN A 401 8.05 -25.60 2.24
CA GLN A 401 6.60 -25.74 2.04
C GLN A 401 6.05 -26.96 2.78
N ALA A 402 6.76 -28.09 2.76
CA ALA A 402 6.35 -29.30 3.50
C ALA A 402 6.31 -29.04 5.02
N LEU A 403 7.35 -28.37 5.54
CA LEU A 403 7.46 -28.01 6.95
C LEU A 403 6.33 -27.04 7.35
N MET A 404 6.11 -25.96 6.58
CA MET A 404 5.04 -25.00 6.87
C MET A 404 3.65 -25.63 6.74
N THR A 405 3.49 -26.61 5.85
CA THR A 405 2.25 -27.39 5.74
C THR A 405 1.98 -28.24 6.99
N ALA A 406 3.03 -28.87 7.57
CA ALA A 406 2.89 -29.63 8.82
C ALA A 406 2.51 -28.71 9.99
N LEU A 407 3.18 -27.56 10.11
CA LEU A 407 2.83 -26.55 11.11
C LEU A 407 1.41 -26.03 10.93
N ARG A 408 1.00 -25.69 9.70
CA ARG A 408 -0.36 -25.24 9.41
C ARG A 408 -1.40 -26.29 9.82
N LYS A 409 -1.18 -27.56 9.48
CA LYS A 409 -2.07 -28.66 9.89
C LYS A 409 -2.19 -28.78 11.42
N ALA A 410 -1.13 -28.47 12.16
CA ALA A 410 -1.17 -28.42 13.62
C ALA A 410 -1.95 -27.19 14.12
N ARG A 411 -1.70 -26.02 13.53
CA ARG A 411 -2.35 -24.75 13.88
C ARG A 411 -3.85 -24.74 13.56
N ASP A 412 -4.27 -25.37 12.47
CA ASP A 412 -5.69 -25.43 12.04
C ASP A 412 -6.59 -26.21 13.03
N LYS A 413 -6.00 -26.87 14.03
CA LYS A 413 -6.75 -27.45 15.16
C LYS A 413 -7.07 -26.44 16.26
N ARG A 414 -6.44 -25.27 16.24
CA ARG A 414 -6.71 -24.20 17.19
C ARG A 414 -7.99 -23.46 16.78
N LYS A 415 -8.61 -22.78 17.74
CA LYS A 415 -9.71 -21.85 17.43
C LYS A 415 -9.19 -20.71 16.58
N LEU A 416 -9.83 -20.47 15.45
CA LEU A 416 -9.51 -19.34 14.57
C LEU A 416 -9.82 -18.01 15.26
N PRO A 417 -9.05 -16.94 14.96
CA PRO A 417 -9.45 -15.59 15.29
C PRO A 417 -10.80 -15.27 14.68
N HIS A 418 -11.51 -14.30 15.24
CA HIS A 418 -12.76 -13.83 14.67
C HIS A 418 -12.50 -13.28 13.26
N ILE A 419 -13.38 -13.66 12.33
CA ILE A 419 -13.36 -13.12 10.96
C ILE A 419 -14.44 -12.05 10.87
N ASP A 420 -14.05 -10.84 10.58
CA ASP A 420 -15.01 -9.85 10.14
C ASP A 420 -15.45 -10.18 8.71
N ASN A 421 -16.60 -10.81 8.61
CA ASN A 421 -17.14 -11.33 7.36
C ASN A 421 -17.91 -10.29 6.51
N LYS A 422 -17.76 -9.00 6.82
CA LYS A 422 -18.23 -7.93 5.91
C LYS A 422 -17.45 -7.99 4.60
N ILE A 423 -18.12 -7.79 3.51
CA ILE A 423 -17.53 -7.57 2.18
C ILE A 423 -17.66 -6.07 1.89
N ILE A 424 -16.51 -5.38 1.89
CA ILE A 424 -16.43 -3.92 1.66
C ILE A 424 -16.07 -3.68 0.20
N THR A 425 -16.90 -2.91 -0.51
CA THR A 425 -16.75 -2.66 -1.96
C THR A 425 -15.35 -2.13 -2.31
N ALA A 426 -14.88 -1.09 -1.63
CA ALA A 426 -13.57 -0.50 -1.89
C ALA A 426 -12.42 -1.50 -1.69
N TRP A 427 -12.41 -2.23 -0.57
CA TRP A 427 -11.32 -3.16 -0.27
C TRP A 427 -11.32 -4.37 -1.22
N ASN A 428 -12.50 -4.79 -1.66
CA ASN A 428 -12.64 -5.79 -2.72
C ASN A 428 -12.09 -5.28 -4.06
N GLY A 429 -12.33 -4.01 -4.41
CA GLY A 429 -11.74 -3.38 -5.59
C GLY A 429 -10.22 -3.45 -5.60
N LEU A 430 -9.55 -3.18 -4.44
CA LEU A 430 -8.09 -3.32 -4.30
C LEU A 430 -7.63 -4.77 -4.48
N MET A 431 -8.32 -5.73 -3.86
CA MET A 431 -7.92 -7.15 -3.95
C MET A 431 -8.19 -7.73 -5.34
N ILE A 432 -9.27 -7.32 -6.00
CA ILE A 432 -9.56 -7.67 -7.40
C ILE A 432 -8.44 -7.16 -8.32
N ASP A 433 -8.00 -5.88 -8.14
CA ASP A 433 -6.87 -5.32 -8.89
C ASP A 433 -5.59 -6.15 -8.68
N ALA A 434 -5.28 -6.53 -7.43
CA ALA A 434 -4.11 -7.32 -7.10
C ALA A 434 -4.14 -8.71 -7.77
N PHE A 435 -5.26 -9.43 -7.65
CA PHE A 435 -5.44 -10.74 -8.28
C PHE A 435 -5.38 -10.67 -9.81
N ALA A 436 -6.04 -9.70 -10.43
CA ALA A 436 -6.06 -9.54 -11.88
C ALA A 436 -4.64 -9.27 -12.42
N ARG A 437 -3.93 -8.32 -11.80
CA ARG A 437 -2.54 -8.00 -12.18
C ARG A 437 -1.60 -9.19 -12.00
N ALA A 438 -1.72 -9.91 -10.89
CA ALA A 438 -0.90 -11.09 -10.63
C ALA A 438 -1.24 -12.22 -11.63
N GLY A 439 -2.53 -12.45 -11.93
CA GLY A 439 -2.97 -13.40 -12.93
C GLY A 439 -2.32 -13.17 -14.29
N GLN A 440 -2.36 -11.93 -14.77
CA GLN A 440 -1.74 -11.52 -16.02
C GLN A 440 -0.21 -11.60 -15.98
N ARG A 441 0.43 -10.99 -14.97
CA ARG A 441 1.89 -10.79 -14.95
C ARG A 441 2.67 -12.02 -14.52
N MET A 442 2.08 -12.92 -13.73
CA MET A 442 2.68 -14.19 -13.29
C MET A 442 2.21 -15.40 -14.12
N GLY A 443 1.27 -15.20 -15.07
CA GLY A 443 0.69 -16.26 -15.89
C GLY A 443 -0.16 -17.26 -15.08
N LYS A 444 -0.90 -16.77 -14.06
CA LYS A 444 -1.73 -17.57 -13.15
C LYS A 444 -3.22 -17.44 -13.49
N ALA A 445 -3.75 -18.36 -14.26
CA ALA A 445 -5.17 -18.35 -14.68
C ALA A 445 -6.15 -18.45 -13.50
N ASP A 446 -5.79 -19.14 -12.43
CA ASP A 446 -6.57 -19.25 -11.19
C ASP A 446 -6.70 -17.91 -10.45
N TYR A 447 -5.69 -17.03 -10.52
CA TYR A 447 -5.78 -15.69 -9.97
C TYR A 447 -6.66 -14.77 -10.81
N THR A 448 -6.59 -14.88 -12.15
CA THR A 448 -7.54 -14.20 -13.04
C THR A 448 -8.98 -14.63 -12.76
N GLU A 449 -9.21 -15.93 -12.54
CA GLU A 449 -10.54 -16.44 -12.21
C GLU A 449 -11.03 -15.97 -10.82
N ALA A 450 -10.14 -15.87 -9.83
CA ALA A 450 -10.49 -15.29 -8.54
C ALA A 450 -10.91 -13.81 -8.65
N ALA A 451 -10.19 -13.02 -9.45
CA ALA A 451 -10.56 -11.63 -9.74
C ALA A 451 -11.94 -11.54 -10.43
N ARG A 452 -12.20 -12.39 -11.42
CA ARG A 452 -13.51 -12.45 -12.11
C ARG A 452 -14.65 -12.78 -11.16
N ARG A 453 -14.49 -13.84 -10.36
CA ARG A 453 -15.51 -14.26 -9.39
C ARG A 453 -15.83 -13.16 -8.38
N ALA A 454 -14.80 -12.48 -7.87
CA ALA A 454 -14.99 -11.39 -6.93
C ALA A 454 -15.64 -10.17 -7.60
N ALA A 455 -15.23 -9.80 -8.80
CA ALA A 455 -15.83 -8.73 -9.58
C ALA A 455 -17.33 -9.01 -9.88
N ASP A 456 -17.63 -10.21 -10.35
CA ASP A 456 -19.01 -10.64 -10.63
C ASP A 456 -19.87 -10.66 -9.35
N PHE A 457 -19.29 -11.09 -8.20
CA PHE A 457 -19.96 -11.05 -6.91
C PHE A 457 -20.35 -9.62 -6.50
N ILE A 458 -19.41 -8.67 -6.59
CA ILE A 458 -19.68 -7.26 -6.24
C ILE A 458 -20.75 -6.67 -7.15
N LEU A 459 -20.66 -6.87 -8.47
CA LEU A 459 -21.63 -6.37 -9.43
C LEU A 459 -23.02 -6.98 -9.23
N ALA A 460 -23.12 -8.25 -8.81
CA ALA A 460 -24.39 -8.92 -8.58
C ALA A 460 -25.06 -8.58 -7.25
N ASN A 461 -24.28 -8.33 -6.18
CA ASN A 461 -24.79 -8.23 -4.81
C ASN A 461 -24.69 -6.82 -4.20
N LEU A 462 -23.74 -6.00 -4.65
CA LEU A 462 -23.53 -4.66 -4.11
C LEU A 462 -23.88 -3.54 -5.10
N GLN A 463 -24.14 -3.84 -6.38
CA GLN A 463 -24.69 -2.85 -7.30
C GLN A 463 -26.22 -2.90 -7.27
N LYS A 464 -26.84 -1.73 -7.09
CA LYS A 464 -28.29 -1.55 -7.10
C LYS A 464 -28.83 -1.46 -8.53
N ASN A 465 -30.14 -1.63 -8.68
CA ASN A 465 -30.81 -1.53 -9.98
C ASN A 465 -30.65 -0.15 -10.65
N ASP A 466 -30.44 0.90 -9.88
CA ASP A 466 -30.20 2.26 -10.37
C ASP A 466 -28.73 2.53 -10.75
N GLY A 467 -27.85 1.51 -10.66
CA GLY A 467 -26.42 1.59 -10.97
C GLY A 467 -25.54 2.04 -9.81
N THR A 468 -26.12 2.47 -8.70
CA THR A 468 -25.36 2.86 -7.51
C THR A 468 -24.85 1.65 -6.74
N LEU A 469 -23.85 1.87 -5.87
CA LEU A 469 -23.25 0.83 -5.07
C LEU A 469 -23.69 0.91 -3.59
N TYR A 470 -23.67 -0.25 -2.93
CA TYR A 470 -23.56 -0.34 -1.47
C TYR A 470 -22.11 -0.32 -1.04
N ARG A 471 -21.85 0.25 0.15
CA ARG A 471 -20.53 0.21 0.81
C ARG A 471 -20.18 -1.19 1.26
N THR A 472 -21.11 -1.85 1.95
CA THR A 472 -20.89 -3.16 2.59
C THR A 472 -22.00 -4.14 2.23
N TRP A 473 -21.61 -5.41 2.23
CA TRP A 473 -22.53 -6.54 2.13
C TRP A 473 -22.19 -7.57 3.21
N ARG A 474 -23.22 -8.14 3.82
CA ARG A 474 -23.10 -9.24 4.77
C ARG A 474 -24.39 -10.06 4.80
N ASP A 475 -24.26 -11.38 4.83
CA ASP A 475 -25.38 -12.33 5.03
C ASP A 475 -26.58 -12.08 4.08
N GLY A 476 -26.29 -11.80 2.81
CA GLY A 476 -27.31 -11.58 1.77
C GLY A 476 -27.84 -10.16 1.67
N LYS A 477 -27.32 -9.21 2.45
CA LYS A 477 -27.83 -7.84 2.50
C LYS A 477 -26.75 -6.81 2.24
N GLY A 478 -26.95 -5.97 1.23
CA GLY A 478 -26.16 -4.76 1.00
C GLY A 478 -26.64 -3.61 1.89
N GLU A 479 -25.73 -2.89 2.52
CA GLU A 479 -26.04 -1.76 3.40
C GLU A 479 -25.07 -0.59 3.20
N ILE A 480 -25.50 0.57 3.66
CA ILE A 480 -24.82 1.86 3.53
C ILE A 480 -24.63 2.26 2.07
N ALA A 481 -24.97 3.48 1.72
CA ALA A 481 -24.66 4.02 0.40
C ALA A 481 -23.13 4.12 0.23
N ALA A 482 -22.65 3.72 -0.94
CA ALA A 482 -21.23 3.74 -1.23
C ALA A 482 -20.66 5.15 -1.27
N PHE A 483 -19.42 5.29 -0.81
CA PHE A 483 -18.63 6.50 -0.90
C PHE A 483 -17.85 6.53 -2.21
N PHE A 484 -17.24 7.66 -2.54
CA PHE A 484 -16.49 7.80 -3.78
C PHE A 484 -15.37 6.76 -3.92
N GLU A 485 -14.68 6.41 -2.84
CA GLU A 485 -13.62 5.41 -2.88
C GLU A 485 -14.10 4.02 -3.32
N ASP A 486 -15.35 3.66 -3.01
CA ASP A 486 -15.95 2.38 -3.45
C ASP A 486 -16.05 2.33 -4.98
N TYR A 487 -16.48 3.43 -5.60
CA TYR A 487 -16.52 3.55 -7.05
C TYR A 487 -15.12 3.55 -7.67
N ALA A 488 -14.17 4.31 -7.10
CA ALA A 488 -12.82 4.45 -7.63
C ALA A 488 -12.06 3.11 -7.60
N PHE A 489 -12.09 2.41 -6.47
CA PHE A 489 -11.35 1.16 -6.31
C PHE A 489 -11.99 0.03 -7.11
N MET A 490 -13.32 -0.03 -7.13
CA MET A 490 -14.00 -1.02 -7.96
C MET A 490 -13.78 -0.77 -9.46
N THR A 491 -13.76 0.49 -9.90
CA THR A 491 -13.39 0.86 -11.28
C THR A 491 -11.98 0.35 -11.62
N GLN A 492 -11.00 0.59 -10.75
CA GLN A 492 -9.62 0.11 -10.94
C GLN A 492 -9.57 -1.43 -11.01
N GLY A 493 -10.26 -2.12 -10.10
CA GLY A 493 -10.35 -3.57 -10.09
C GLY A 493 -10.94 -4.15 -11.38
N LEU A 494 -12.02 -3.53 -11.89
CA LEU A 494 -12.67 -3.93 -13.14
C LEU A 494 -11.78 -3.69 -14.37
N VAL A 495 -11.07 -2.55 -14.44
CA VAL A 495 -10.12 -2.27 -15.53
C VAL A 495 -8.99 -3.30 -15.53
N SER A 496 -8.46 -3.66 -14.37
CA SER A 496 -7.42 -4.69 -14.26
C SER A 496 -7.97 -6.09 -14.60
N THR A 497 -9.22 -6.39 -14.24
CA THR A 497 -9.87 -7.66 -14.60
C THR A 497 -10.08 -7.75 -16.12
N TYR A 498 -10.48 -6.65 -16.76
CA TYR A 498 -10.55 -6.59 -18.23
C TYR A 498 -9.19 -6.88 -18.88
N ARG A 499 -8.11 -6.26 -18.40
CA ARG A 499 -6.75 -6.52 -18.92
C ARG A 499 -6.33 -7.99 -18.79
N ALA A 500 -6.75 -8.67 -17.72
CA ALA A 500 -6.34 -10.05 -17.45
C ALA A 500 -7.23 -11.10 -18.12
N ALA A 501 -8.54 -10.81 -18.28
CA ALA A 501 -9.53 -11.75 -18.78
C ALA A 501 -9.99 -11.47 -20.21
N GLU A 502 -9.75 -10.27 -20.74
CA GLU A 502 -10.17 -9.79 -22.07
C GLU A 502 -11.69 -9.87 -22.30
N GLU A 503 -12.49 -9.71 -21.22
CA GLU A 503 -13.96 -9.73 -21.30
C GLU A 503 -14.53 -8.30 -21.23
N ASP A 504 -15.13 -7.82 -22.32
CA ASP A 504 -15.66 -6.44 -22.45
C ASP A 504 -16.64 -6.04 -21.37
N LYS A 505 -17.37 -6.99 -20.75
CA LYS A 505 -18.30 -6.69 -19.66
C LYS A 505 -17.68 -5.92 -18.51
N TYR A 506 -16.39 -6.19 -18.19
CA TYR A 506 -15.69 -5.51 -17.10
C TYR A 506 -15.28 -4.09 -17.46
N LEU A 507 -14.84 -3.86 -18.70
CA LEU A 507 -14.55 -2.53 -19.21
C LEU A 507 -15.81 -1.65 -19.24
N GLU A 508 -16.93 -2.20 -19.72
CA GLU A 508 -18.20 -1.48 -19.76
C GLU A 508 -18.75 -1.21 -18.34
N ALA A 509 -18.59 -2.15 -17.41
CA ALA A 509 -18.96 -1.92 -16.02
C ALA A 509 -18.09 -0.82 -15.37
N ALA A 510 -16.77 -0.82 -15.63
CA ALA A 510 -15.86 0.22 -15.13
C ALA A 510 -16.26 1.61 -15.64
N LYS A 511 -16.53 1.75 -16.94
CA LYS A 511 -16.99 3.03 -17.54
C LYS A 511 -18.30 3.51 -16.94
N LYS A 512 -19.26 2.61 -16.66
CA LYS A 512 -20.54 2.95 -16.02
C LYS A 512 -20.34 3.44 -14.59
N LEU A 513 -19.52 2.75 -13.78
CA LEU A 513 -19.23 3.18 -12.41
C LEU A 513 -18.52 4.53 -12.39
N MET A 514 -17.61 4.77 -13.32
CA MET A 514 -16.93 6.07 -13.45
C MET A 514 -17.88 7.19 -13.81
N ALA A 515 -18.82 6.97 -14.73
CA ALA A 515 -19.83 7.95 -15.11
C ALA A 515 -20.77 8.27 -13.93
N GLU A 516 -21.16 7.25 -13.16
CA GLU A 516 -21.97 7.41 -11.95
C GLU A 516 -21.20 8.18 -10.87
N ALA A 517 -19.94 7.84 -10.64
CA ALA A 517 -19.07 8.57 -9.72
C ALA A 517 -18.93 10.04 -10.10
N ARG A 518 -18.75 10.35 -11.39
CA ARG A 518 -18.68 11.72 -11.90
C ARG A 518 -19.96 12.50 -11.66
N THR A 519 -21.10 11.86 -11.83
CA THR A 519 -22.42 12.49 -11.62
C THR A 519 -22.66 12.88 -10.17
N ARG A 520 -22.24 12.02 -9.22
CA ARG A 520 -22.57 12.17 -7.79
C ARG A 520 -21.54 12.95 -6.99
N PHE A 521 -20.24 12.76 -7.31
CA PHE A 521 -19.17 13.19 -6.43
C PHE A 521 -18.30 14.31 -7.02
N TRP A 522 -18.36 14.57 -8.33
CA TRP A 522 -17.49 15.56 -8.96
C TRP A 522 -17.81 16.98 -8.52
N ASP A 523 -16.77 17.71 -8.08
CA ASP A 523 -16.85 19.15 -7.85
C ASP A 523 -16.73 19.89 -9.19
N LYS A 524 -17.82 20.55 -9.61
CA LYS A 524 -17.89 21.27 -10.89
C LYS A 524 -17.13 22.60 -10.88
N GLU A 525 -16.90 23.16 -9.69
CA GLU A 525 -16.26 24.48 -9.54
C GLU A 525 -14.75 24.34 -9.40
N HIS A 526 -14.29 23.39 -8.56
CA HIS A 526 -12.90 23.28 -8.20
C HIS A 526 -12.24 21.98 -8.67
N GLY A 527 -12.96 21.10 -9.35
CA GLY A 527 -12.45 19.79 -9.76
C GLY A 527 -12.22 18.83 -8.59
N GLY A 528 -11.86 17.59 -8.90
CA GLY A 528 -11.74 16.53 -7.92
C GLY A 528 -13.09 15.98 -7.45
N TYR A 529 -13.05 14.84 -6.78
CA TYR A 529 -14.25 14.18 -6.30
C TYR A 529 -14.38 14.37 -4.78
N TYR A 530 -15.58 14.76 -4.35
CA TYR A 530 -15.94 14.71 -2.95
C TYR A 530 -16.05 13.25 -2.48
N PHE A 531 -15.79 13.02 -1.19
CA PHE A 531 -15.86 11.70 -0.60
C PHE A 531 -17.29 11.17 -0.46
N THR A 532 -18.26 12.07 -0.12
CA THR A 532 -19.68 11.76 -0.02
C THR A 532 -20.48 12.40 -1.16
N ASP A 533 -21.67 11.87 -1.47
CA ASP A 533 -22.57 12.45 -2.46
C ASP A 533 -23.33 13.68 -1.95
N GLY A 534 -23.22 14.01 -0.66
CA GLY A 534 -23.87 15.16 -0.02
C GLY A 534 -25.31 14.87 0.44
N SER A 535 -25.79 13.64 0.37
CA SER A 535 -27.12 13.25 0.85
C SER A 535 -27.24 13.31 2.38
N GLU A 536 -26.13 13.14 3.10
CA GLU A 536 -26.06 13.28 4.56
C GLU A 536 -25.29 14.54 4.95
N GLN A 537 -25.85 15.29 5.88
CA GLN A 537 -25.27 16.57 6.33
C GLN A 537 -24.26 16.33 7.45
N LEU A 538 -22.96 16.35 7.11
CA LEU A 538 -21.84 16.46 8.02
C LEU A 538 -21.41 17.93 8.20
N LEU A 539 -20.49 18.21 9.13
CA LEU A 539 -19.97 19.57 9.35
C LEU A 539 -19.38 20.20 8.07
N VAL A 540 -18.76 19.39 7.23
CA VAL A 540 -18.15 19.79 5.95
C VAL A 540 -18.10 18.61 5.00
N ARG A 541 -18.29 18.84 3.70
CA ARG A 541 -18.09 17.85 2.65
C ARG A 541 -16.61 17.83 2.24
N MET A 542 -15.96 16.69 2.37
CA MET A 542 -14.52 16.54 2.15
C MET A 542 -14.20 15.89 0.82
N LYS A 543 -13.02 16.16 0.25
CA LYS A 543 -12.51 15.49 -0.95
C LYS A 543 -11.57 14.31 -0.65
N ASN A 544 -10.99 14.22 0.52
CA ASN A 544 -10.08 13.13 0.96
C ASN A 544 -9.11 12.71 -0.13
N ALA A 545 -8.21 13.61 -0.52
CA ALA A 545 -7.23 13.34 -1.57
C ALA A 545 -5.88 12.86 -1.03
N GLY A 546 -5.64 13.03 0.27
CA GLY A 546 -4.44 12.52 0.96
C GLY A 546 -4.54 11.02 1.22
N ASP A 547 -3.38 10.36 1.20
CA ASP A 547 -3.30 8.93 1.51
C ASP A 547 -3.31 8.68 3.02
N SER A 548 -3.89 7.54 3.40
CA SER A 548 -3.97 7.06 4.79
C SER A 548 -3.45 5.61 4.88
N ALA A 549 -4.14 4.73 5.62
CA ALA A 549 -3.86 3.29 5.58
C ALA A 549 -4.19 2.65 4.21
N ILE A 550 -5.00 3.33 3.41
CA ILE A 550 -5.33 2.98 2.02
C ILE A 550 -5.10 4.21 1.13
N PRO A 551 -4.90 4.01 -0.18
CA PRO A 551 -4.78 5.13 -1.12
C PRO A 551 -6.07 5.95 -1.15
N SER A 552 -5.97 7.23 -1.51
CA SER A 552 -7.18 8.05 -1.67
C SER A 552 -7.99 7.64 -2.91
N GLY A 553 -9.33 7.74 -2.84
CA GLY A 553 -10.20 7.47 -3.97
C GLY A 553 -9.86 8.33 -5.20
N ASN A 554 -9.50 9.60 -4.97
CA ASN A 554 -9.07 10.51 -6.04
C ASN A 554 -7.78 10.05 -6.73
N ALA A 555 -6.82 9.52 -5.98
CA ALA A 555 -5.57 9.00 -6.55
C ALA A 555 -5.80 7.71 -7.33
N VAL A 556 -6.62 6.79 -6.82
CA VAL A 556 -6.95 5.53 -7.53
C VAL A 556 -7.74 5.81 -8.79
N MET A 557 -8.68 6.78 -8.78
CA MET A 557 -9.39 7.19 -9.98
C MET A 557 -8.43 7.77 -11.03
N ALA A 558 -7.44 8.57 -10.63
CA ALA A 558 -6.41 9.05 -11.56
C ALA A 558 -5.63 7.89 -12.19
N GLN A 559 -5.26 6.87 -11.41
CA GLN A 559 -4.59 5.66 -11.91
C GLN A 559 -5.48 4.87 -12.88
N ALA A 560 -6.78 4.71 -12.56
CA ALA A 560 -7.74 4.01 -13.42
C ALA A 560 -7.95 4.72 -14.77
N LEU A 561 -7.98 6.05 -14.76
CA LEU A 561 -8.05 6.87 -15.98
C LEU A 561 -6.81 6.67 -16.87
N LEU A 562 -5.62 6.62 -16.28
CA LEU A 562 -4.38 6.34 -17.00
C LEU A 562 -4.35 4.90 -17.55
N ASP A 563 -4.86 3.94 -16.79
CA ASP A 563 -4.99 2.55 -17.24
C ASP A 563 -5.97 2.45 -18.43
N LEU A 564 -7.08 3.18 -18.41
CA LEU A 564 -8.03 3.26 -19.52
C LEU A 564 -7.41 3.89 -20.76
N TYR A 565 -6.62 4.96 -20.61
CA TYR A 565 -5.88 5.54 -21.71
C TYR A 565 -4.91 4.55 -22.35
N GLU A 566 -4.13 3.83 -21.54
CA GLU A 566 -3.21 2.80 -22.04
C GLU A 566 -3.91 1.66 -22.79
N ILE A 567 -5.13 1.28 -22.36
CA ILE A 567 -5.92 0.21 -22.99
C ILE A 567 -6.60 0.68 -24.29
N THR A 568 -7.23 1.86 -24.26
CA THR A 568 -8.12 2.31 -25.33
C THR A 568 -7.43 3.25 -26.34
N GLY A 569 -6.35 3.92 -25.93
CA GLY A 569 -5.73 4.99 -26.69
C GLY A 569 -6.59 6.25 -26.80
N ASP A 570 -7.70 6.33 -26.05
CA ASP A 570 -8.60 7.47 -26.08
C ASP A 570 -8.06 8.60 -25.17
N ILE A 571 -7.69 9.71 -25.80
CA ILE A 571 -7.07 10.87 -25.17
C ILE A 571 -7.96 11.53 -24.09
N GLU A 572 -9.27 11.31 -24.13
CA GLU A 572 -10.18 11.87 -23.13
C GLU A 572 -9.86 11.37 -21.73
N TRP A 573 -9.39 10.12 -21.59
CA TRP A 573 -9.00 9.54 -20.31
C TRP A 573 -7.76 10.21 -19.72
N GLU A 574 -6.75 10.48 -20.55
CA GLU A 574 -5.54 11.21 -20.15
C GLU A 574 -5.90 12.63 -19.69
N GLN A 575 -6.73 13.35 -20.46
CA GLN A 575 -7.19 14.70 -20.12
C GLN A 575 -7.99 14.75 -18.81
N GLN A 576 -8.81 13.73 -18.54
CA GLN A 576 -9.53 13.62 -17.29
C GLN A 576 -8.57 13.36 -16.11
N ALA A 577 -7.56 12.51 -16.29
CA ALA A 577 -6.51 12.27 -15.29
C ALA A 577 -5.71 13.56 -15.00
N GLU A 578 -5.32 14.29 -16.04
CA GLU A 578 -4.63 15.58 -15.92
C GLU A 578 -5.50 16.60 -15.15
N THR A 579 -6.78 16.69 -15.48
CA THR A 579 -7.74 17.58 -14.81
C THR A 579 -7.86 17.24 -13.32
N LEU A 580 -7.94 15.95 -13.01
CA LEU A 580 -8.02 15.47 -11.63
C LEU A 580 -6.73 15.78 -10.85
N LEU A 581 -5.56 15.57 -11.44
CA LEU A 581 -4.28 15.91 -10.81
C LEU A 581 -4.09 17.42 -10.61
N LYS A 582 -4.57 18.24 -11.52
CA LYS A 582 -4.56 19.71 -11.37
C LYS A 582 -5.44 20.17 -10.20
N ALA A 583 -6.56 19.50 -9.94
CA ALA A 583 -7.44 19.83 -8.82
C ALA A 583 -6.73 19.75 -7.45
N PHE A 584 -5.65 18.98 -7.35
CA PHE A 584 -4.84 18.81 -6.14
C PHE A 584 -3.38 19.27 -6.35
N GLY A 585 -3.10 20.01 -7.41
CA GLY A 585 -1.75 20.34 -7.83
C GLY A 585 -0.94 21.10 -6.79
N GLN A 586 -1.55 22.02 -6.05
CA GLN A 586 -0.90 22.74 -4.95
C GLN A 586 -0.56 21.80 -3.79
N ALA A 587 -1.51 20.97 -3.34
CA ALA A 587 -1.29 20.01 -2.26
C ALA A 587 -0.20 18.99 -2.61
N ILE A 588 -0.19 18.49 -3.84
CA ILE A 588 0.85 17.58 -4.36
C ILE A 588 2.24 18.27 -4.32
N ALA A 589 2.32 19.55 -4.65
CA ALA A 589 3.58 20.28 -4.66
C ALA A 589 4.10 20.61 -3.25
N GLU A 590 3.21 20.97 -2.34
CA GLU A 590 3.55 21.36 -0.96
C GLU A 590 3.83 20.18 -0.04
N ASN A 591 3.09 19.08 -0.19
CA ASN A 591 3.21 17.90 0.66
C ASN A 591 3.18 16.58 -0.16
N PRO A 592 4.19 16.28 -0.99
CA PRO A 592 4.20 15.08 -1.83
C PRO A 592 4.02 13.77 -1.03
N ARG A 593 4.50 13.73 0.24
CA ARG A 593 4.39 12.54 1.09
C ARG A 593 2.94 12.22 1.49
N GLY A 594 2.14 13.24 1.76
CA GLY A 594 0.71 13.05 2.09
C GLY A 594 -0.13 12.65 0.88
N TYR A 595 0.42 12.74 -0.34
CA TYR A 595 -0.26 12.48 -1.62
C TYR A 595 0.54 11.50 -2.48
N THR A 596 1.18 10.50 -1.89
CA THR A 596 2.09 9.56 -2.57
C THR A 596 1.45 8.91 -3.80
N HIS A 597 0.20 8.44 -3.71
CA HIS A 597 -0.50 7.82 -4.85
C HIS A 597 -0.87 8.84 -5.95
N MET A 598 -1.12 10.11 -5.61
CA MET A 598 -1.28 11.18 -6.60
C MET A 598 0.04 11.48 -7.29
N VAL A 599 1.16 11.55 -6.55
CA VAL A 599 2.51 11.71 -7.13
C VAL A 599 2.86 10.51 -8.02
N HIS A 600 2.43 9.30 -7.65
CA HIS A 600 2.56 8.10 -8.49
C HIS A 600 1.77 8.26 -9.81
N ALA A 601 0.53 8.75 -9.78
CA ALA A 601 -0.23 9.03 -10.99
C ALA A 601 0.42 10.15 -11.84
N LEU A 602 0.94 11.20 -11.20
CA LEU A 602 1.69 12.27 -11.87
C LEU A 602 2.95 11.72 -12.57
N LEU A 603 3.70 10.84 -11.92
CA LEU A 603 4.86 10.17 -12.50
C LEU A 603 4.48 9.36 -13.74
N ARG A 604 3.42 8.56 -13.67
CA ARG A 604 2.92 7.79 -14.82
C ARG A 604 2.50 8.70 -15.97
N LEU A 605 1.68 9.72 -15.71
CA LEU A 605 1.19 10.64 -16.72
C LEU A 605 2.35 11.30 -17.49
N LYS A 606 3.43 11.66 -16.80
CA LYS A 606 4.62 12.27 -17.43
C LYS A 606 5.43 11.33 -18.30
N HIS A 607 5.30 10.02 -18.09
CA HIS A 607 6.03 8.98 -18.83
C HIS A 607 5.16 8.25 -19.89
N LEU A 608 3.88 8.60 -20.00
CA LEU A 608 3.05 8.08 -21.08
C LEU A 608 3.54 8.63 -22.43
N ALA A 609 3.84 7.72 -23.38
CA ALA A 609 4.21 8.13 -24.72
C ALA A 609 2.98 8.74 -25.42
N PRO A 610 3.13 9.87 -26.16
CA PRO A 610 2.06 10.39 -26.98
C PRO A 610 1.62 9.29 -27.99
N THR A 611 0.35 8.94 -27.99
CA THR A 611 -0.16 8.03 -29.03
C THR A 611 -0.04 8.69 -30.39
N ALA A 612 0.38 7.91 -31.40
CA ALA A 612 0.66 8.37 -32.78
C ALA A 612 -0.54 8.99 -33.55
N LYS A 613 -1.63 9.33 -32.88
CA LYS A 613 -2.85 9.91 -33.47
C LYS A 613 -2.98 11.43 -33.38
N THR A 614 -2.01 12.16 -32.80
CA THR A 614 -2.03 13.64 -32.72
C THR A 614 -1.11 14.33 -33.70
N ALA A 615 -0.87 13.72 -34.87
CA ALA A 615 -0.15 14.36 -35.96
C ALA A 615 -1.14 14.96 -36.99
N GLN A 616 -1.96 15.93 -36.58
CA GLN A 616 -2.60 16.90 -37.53
C GLN A 616 -3.13 18.12 -36.78
N GLN A 617 -2.27 19.08 -36.56
CA GLN A 617 -2.47 20.50 -36.86
C GLN A 617 -1.20 21.28 -36.47
N PRO A 618 -0.61 22.06 -37.38
CA PRO A 618 0.50 22.95 -37.05
C PRO A 618 -0.06 24.32 -36.70
N ASP A 619 0.14 24.77 -35.48
CA ASP A 619 0.34 26.20 -35.27
C ASP A 619 0.95 26.49 -33.88
N GLU A 620 1.95 27.39 -33.97
CA GLU A 620 2.64 28.15 -32.94
C GLU A 620 3.69 27.48 -32.07
N ALA A 621 4.92 27.80 -32.47
CA ALA A 621 6.18 27.46 -31.83
C ALA A 621 6.24 27.90 -30.37
N VAL A 622 6.07 26.90 -29.47
CA VAL A 622 6.72 26.91 -28.16
C VAL A 622 7.92 25.98 -28.28
N THR A 623 9.10 26.58 -28.26
CA THR A 623 10.40 25.86 -28.26
C THR A 623 10.40 24.87 -27.13
N ARG A 624 10.11 23.58 -27.46
CA ARG A 624 10.47 22.44 -26.61
C ARG A 624 11.98 22.40 -26.56
N GLN A 625 12.55 22.67 -25.41
CA GLN A 625 13.91 22.24 -25.10
C GLN A 625 13.91 20.73 -25.18
N GLU A 626 14.42 20.18 -26.29
CA GLU A 626 14.64 18.74 -26.47
C GLU A 626 15.43 18.25 -25.27
N ALA A 627 14.92 17.21 -24.58
CA ALA A 627 15.69 16.54 -23.55
C ALA A 627 16.96 16.00 -24.21
N MET A 628 18.09 16.62 -23.91
CA MET A 628 19.37 16.26 -24.47
C MET A 628 19.75 14.86 -23.94
N GLU A 629 19.62 13.84 -24.76
CA GLU A 629 20.05 12.48 -24.43
C GLU A 629 21.54 12.30 -24.68
N THR A 630 22.21 11.41 -23.91
CA THR A 630 23.62 11.04 -24.13
C THR A 630 23.89 10.61 -25.57
N LYS A 631 22.92 9.98 -26.26
CA LYS A 631 23.01 9.57 -27.67
C LYS A 631 23.22 10.74 -28.64
N ALA A 632 22.85 11.95 -28.28
CA ALA A 632 23.10 13.13 -29.10
C ALA A 632 24.59 13.53 -29.13
N TYR A 633 25.34 13.16 -28.10
CA TYR A 633 26.75 13.54 -27.90
C TYR A 633 27.74 12.40 -27.94
N VAL A 634 27.27 11.15 -27.94
CA VAL A 634 28.10 9.95 -28.02
C VAL A 634 27.58 9.04 -29.10
N LYS A 635 28.41 8.82 -30.14
CA LYS A 635 28.13 7.84 -31.20
C LYS A 635 28.90 6.58 -30.90
N VAL A 636 28.23 5.43 -30.94
CA VAL A 636 28.86 4.13 -30.69
C VAL A 636 28.82 3.29 -31.96
N SER A 637 29.96 2.69 -32.28
CA SER A 637 30.11 1.77 -33.41
C SER A 637 31.05 0.61 -33.03
N THR A 638 31.12 -0.41 -33.86
CA THR A 638 32.07 -1.51 -33.68
C THR A 638 33.05 -1.57 -34.87
N SER A 639 34.31 -1.90 -34.62
CA SER A 639 35.25 -2.22 -35.68
C SER A 639 35.03 -3.67 -36.17
N GLU A 640 35.60 -4.04 -37.33
CA GLU A 640 35.59 -5.45 -37.75
C GLU A 640 36.24 -6.34 -36.70
N PRO A 641 35.55 -7.42 -36.29
CA PRO A 641 36.10 -8.36 -35.28
C PRO A 641 37.35 -9.05 -35.78
N LYS A 642 38.30 -9.33 -34.85
CA LYS A 642 39.56 -10.05 -35.18
C LYS A 642 39.67 -11.33 -34.35
N TYR A 643 40.10 -12.41 -34.98
CA TYR A 643 40.37 -13.66 -34.29
C TYR A 643 41.78 -13.60 -33.65
N GLU A 644 41.88 -14.03 -32.40
CA GLU A 644 43.14 -14.23 -31.68
C GLU A 644 43.09 -15.62 -31.01
N GLY A 645 43.60 -16.64 -31.70
CA GLY A 645 43.49 -18.02 -31.23
C GLY A 645 42.02 -18.45 -31.14
N ASN A 646 41.58 -18.88 -29.93
CA ASN A 646 40.21 -19.32 -29.65
C ASN A 646 39.32 -18.18 -29.13
N SER A 647 39.77 -16.95 -29.26
CA SER A 647 39.03 -15.76 -28.82
C SER A 647 38.72 -14.82 -29.97
N LEU A 648 37.64 -14.08 -29.85
CA LEU A 648 37.26 -13.01 -30.76
C LEU A 648 37.49 -11.67 -30.08
N ILE A 649 38.15 -10.73 -30.72
CA ILE A 649 38.28 -9.35 -30.25
C ILE A 649 37.26 -8.48 -30.97
N VAL A 650 36.31 -7.96 -30.21
CA VAL A 650 35.30 -6.99 -30.64
C VAL A 650 35.68 -5.64 -30.06
N THR A 651 35.85 -4.59 -30.86
CA THR A 651 36.20 -3.27 -30.33
C THR A 651 35.02 -2.34 -30.40
N ALA A 652 34.57 -1.82 -29.25
CA ALA A 652 33.65 -0.72 -29.16
C ALA A 652 34.38 0.60 -29.45
N VAL A 653 33.87 1.38 -30.38
CA VAL A 653 34.38 2.72 -30.71
C VAL A 653 33.35 3.75 -30.32
N LEU A 654 33.68 4.57 -29.33
CA LEU A 654 32.85 5.66 -28.85
C LEU A 654 33.42 6.99 -29.37
N ASP A 655 32.63 7.75 -30.07
CA ASP A 655 32.97 9.08 -30.61
C ASP A 655 32.18 10.14 -29.83
N ILE A 656 32.88 10.86 -28.97
CA ILE A 656 32.33 11.79 -27.99
C ILE A 656 32.48 13.20 -28.56
N THR A 657 31.38 13.95 -28.63
CA THR A 657 31.35 15.30 -29.16
C THR A 657 32.27 16.24 -28.38
N GLU A 658 32.99 17.10 -29.07
CA GLU A 658 33.90 18.08 -28.49
C GLU A 658 33.23 18.91 -27.38
N GLY A 659 33.91 19.04 -26.23
CA GLY A 659 33.40 19.71 -25.03
C GLY A 659 32.49 18.86 -24.16
N TRP A 660 32.29 17.60 -24.54
CA TRP A 660 31.62 16.57 -23.70
C TRP A 660 32.59 15.48 -23.30
N HIS A 661 32.30 14.81 -22.19
CA HIS A 661 33.07 13.65 -21.71
C HIS A 661 32.10 12.58 -21.19
N ILE A 662 32.62 11.35 -21.02
CA ILE A 662 31.95 10.25 -20.35
C ILE A 662 32.82 9.74 -19.21
N ASN A 663 32.23 9.18 -18.16
CA ASN A 663 32.99 8.67 -17.03
C ASN A 663 33.79 7.43 -17.43
N ALA A 664 35.02 7.33 -16.94
CA ALA A 664 35.87 6.17 -17.16
C ALA A 664 35.37 4.93 -16.42
N ASN A 665 36.00 3.77 -16.66
CA ASN A 665 35.75 2.55 -15.90
C ASN A 665 37.09 2.05 -15.30
N PRO A 666 37.18 1.95 -13.94
CA PRO A 666 36.14 2.28 -12.96
C PRO A 666 35.88 3.79 -12.86
N ALA A 667 34.66 4.16 -12.44
CA ALA A 667 34.35 5.55 -12.12
C ALA A 667 35.08 6.00 -10.86
N SER A 668 35.45 7.28 -10.79
CA SER A 668 36.24 7.81 -9.67
C SER A 668 35.42 8.06 -8.41
N LEU A 669 34.12 8.21 -8.52
CA LEU A 669 33.20 8.44 -7.40
C LEU A 669 32.01 7.49 -7.52
N ASP A 670 31.49 7.00 -6.41
CA ASP A 670 30.48 5.95 -6.33
C ASP A 670 29.11 6.32 -6.97
N PHE A 671 28.84 7.61 -7.11
CA PHE A 671 27.61 8.10 -7.74
C PHE A 671 27.73 8.34 -9.24
N LEU A 672 28.93 8.26 -9.82
CA LEU A 672 29.15 8.40 -11.25
C LEU A 672 28.90 7.06 -11.98
N ILE A 673 28.20 7.11 -13.09
CA ILE A 673 27.92 5.94 -13.91
C ILE A 673 29.13 5.64 -14.80
N PRO A 674 29.87 4.53 -14.58
CA PRO A 674 31.01 4.18 -15.39
C PRO A 674 30.59 3.79 -16.80
N THR A 675 31.44 4.07 -17.79
CA THR A 675 31.27 3.50 -19.13
C THR A 675 31.47 2.00 -19.07
N SER A 676 30.48 1.21 -19.48
CA SER A 676 30.58 -0.24 -19.52
C SER A 676 30.41 -0.78 -20.93
N VAL A 677 31.18 -1.83 -21.24
CA VAL A 677 31.15 -2.53 -22.53
C VAL A 677 31.09 -4.03 -22.28
N ASP A 678 30.16 -4.70 -22.95
CA ASP A 678 29.93 -6.14 -22.84
C ASP A 678 29.64 -6.73 -24.25
N VAL A 679 29.83 -8.03 -24.41
CA VAL A 679 29.45 -8.76 -25.65
C VAL A 679 28.67 -10.00 -25.25
N ARG A 680 27.48 -10.18 -25.79
CA ARG A 680 26.59 -11.32 -25.49
C ARG A 680 26.11 -12.01 -26.75
N ASP A 681 25.93 -13.29 -26.64
CA ASP A 681 25.17 -14.13 -27.57
C ASP A 681 23.75 -14.37 -27.04
N ASP A 682 22.91 -15.05 -27.77
CA ASP A 682 21.54 -15.39 -27.37
C ASP A 682 21.47 -16.34 -26.15
N SER A 683 22.57 -17.02 -25.80
CA SER A 683 22.68 -17.93 -24.65
C SER A 683 23.04 -17.22 -23.35
N GLY A 684 23.57 -16.00 -23.44
CA GLY A 684 24.04 -15.20 -22.30
C GLY A 684 25.26 -15.74 -21.58
N LYS A 685 25.99 -16.72 -22.14
CA LYS A 685 27.10 -17.45 -21.51
C LYS A 685 28.49 -17.10 -22.07
N THR A 686 28.67 -15.91 -22.64
CA THR A 686 29.97 -15.45 -23.12
C THR A 686 30.85 -14.95 -21.99
N GLU A 687 32.09 -15.47 -21.85
CA GLU A 687 33.11 -14.88 -20.99
C GLU A 687 33.77 -13.71 -21.73
N VAL A 688 33.66 -12.50 -21.18
CA VAL A 688 34.17 -11.27 -21.80
C VAL A 688 35.16 -10.55 -20.90
N LYS A 689 36.19 -9.97 -21.53
CA LYS A 689 37.21 -9.15 -20.82
C LYS A 689 37.41 -7.85 -21.61
N PRO A 690 36.71 -6.75 -21.22
CA PRO A 690 36.96 -5.45 -21.81
C PRO A 690 38.31 -4.87 -21.34
N ALA A 691 39.06 -4.27 -22.26
CA ALA A 691 40.32 -3.57 -21.96
C ALA A 691 40.11 -2.06 -22.06
N TYR A 692 39.81 -1.45 -20.93
CA TYR A 692 39.59 0.01 -20.86
C TYR A 692 40.87 0.79 -21.05
N PRO A 693 40.89 1.87 -21.86
CA PRO A 693 42.08 2.70 -22.06
C PRO A 693 42.37 3.56 -20.82
N TYR A 694 43.55 4.15 -20.77
CA TYR A 694 43.89 5.12 -19.74
C TYR A 694 42.96 6.31 -19.77
N ALA A 695 42.39 6.64 -18.63
CA ALA A 695 41.49 7.77 -18.46
C ALA A 695 42.30 9.08 -18.24
N ARG A 696 41.71 10.20 -18.64
CA ARG A 696 42.22 11.51 -18.29
C ARG A 696 41.61 11.99 -16.98
N ALA A 697 42.45 12.50 -16.07
CA ALA A 697 41.97 13.14 -14.86
C ALA A 697 41.43 14.55 -15.18
N MET A 698 40.27 14.87 -14.62
CA MET A 698 39.63 16.20 -14.70
C MET A 698 39.28 16.64 -13.27
N THR A 699 39.75 17.84 -12.88
CA THR A 699 39.37 18.41 -11.58
C THR A 699 38.02 19.08 -11.65
N THR A 700 37.13 18.67 -10.73
CA THR A 700 35.76 19.23 -10.58
C THR A 700 35.58 19.76 -9.16
N PRO A 701 34.55 20.55 -8.88
CA PRO A 701 34.22 20.98 -7.53
C PRO A 701 33.96 19.82 -6.54
N LEU A 702 33.67 18.61 -7.05
CA LEU A 702 33.42 17.40 -6.26
C LEU A 702 34.65 16.52 -6.08
N GLY A 703 35.80 16.92 -6.65
CA GLY A 703 37.07 16.18 -6.63
C GLY A 703 37.54 15.81 -8.04
N ASP A 704 38.71 15.13 -8.10
CA ASP A 704 39.27 14.65 -9.36
C ASP A 704 38.51 13.43 -9.86
N ILE A 705 38.05 13.49 -11.12
CA ILE A 705 37.33 12.39 -11.79
C ILE A 705 38.11 11.91 -13.01
N ASN A 706 38.01 10.62 -13.31
CA ASN A 706 38.58 10.00 -14.51
C ASN A 706 37.54 9.95 -15.62
N ILE A 707 37.90 10.49 -16.79
CA ILE A 707 36.98 10.66 -17.91
C ILE A 707 37.57 10.17 -19.23
N TYR A 708 36.68 9.94 -20.21
CA TYR A 708 37.04 9.77 -21.62
C TYR A 708 36.46 10.93 -22.43
N GLU A 709 37.25 11.42 -23.40
CA GLU A 709 36.89 12.48 -24.34
C GLU A 709 37.29 12.09 -25.76
N GLY A 710 36.67 12.69 -26.77
CA GLY A 710 36.94 12.47 -28.17
C GLY A 710 36.67 11.03 -28.60
N LYS A 711 37.58 10.42 -29.37
CA LYS A 711 37.37 9.07 -29.90
C LYS A 711 38.07 8.03 -29.04
N VAL A 712 37.28 7.15 -28.43
CA VAL A 712 37.72 6.10 -27.49
C VAL A 712 37.46 4.74 -28.06
N SER A 713 38.47 3.85 -28.00
CA SER A 713 38.37 2.46 -28.46
C SER A 713 38.57 1.52 -27.28
N ILE A 714 37.58 0.64 -27.04
CA ILE A 714 37.59 -0.33 -25.95
C ILE A 714 37.51 -1.75 -26.56
N PRO A 715 38.65 -2.44 -26.68
CA PRO A 715 38.67 -3.82 -27.13
C PRO A 715 38.09 -4.75 -26.08
N VAL A 716 37.27 -5.68 -26.52
CA VAL A 716 36.62 -6.71 -25.68
C VAL A 716 37.06 -8.08 -26.19
N LYS A 717 37.79 -8.81 -25.36
CA LYS A 717 38.16 -10.20 -25.67
C LYS A 717 37.03 -11.13 -25.25
N VAL A 718 36.47 -11.84 -26.22
CA VAL A 718 35.35 -12.78 -26.08
C VAL A 718 35.86 -14.20 -26.21
N THR A 719 35.73 -15.02 -25.17
CA THR A 719 36.06 -16.45 -25.24
C THR A 719 34.84 -17.19 -25.78
N LEU A 720 35.00 -17.80 -26.99
CA LEU A 720 33.91 -18.48 -27.67
C LEU A 720 33.66 -19.87 -27.04
N GLN A 721 32.50 -20.09 -26.47
CA GLN A 721 32.06 -21.39 -25.95
C GLN A 721 30.92 -22.02 -26.79
N GLY A 722 30.62 -21.46 -27.98
CA GLY A 722 29.52 -21.90 -28.83
C GLY A 722 29.49 -21.22 -30.20
N SER A 723 28.28 -21.10 -30.80
CA SER A 723 28.05 -20.43 -32.09
C SER A 723 28.39 -18.95 -32.02
N THR A 724 29.00 -18.43 -33.09
CA THR A 724 29.28 -16.97 -33.24
C THR A 724 28.09 -16.24 -33.88
N GLU A 725 26.97 -16.91 -34.07
CA GLU A 725 25.73 -16.30 -34.60
C GLU A 725 25.07 -15.43 -33.54
N ASN A 726 24.60 -14.26 -33.95
CA ASN A 726 23.85 -13.30 -33.13
C ASN A 726 24.65 -12.63 -31.96
N LEU A 727 25.95 -12.45 -32.09
CA LEU A 727 26.73 -11.65 -31.14
C LEU A 727 26.27 -10.18 -31.17
N ARG A 728 26.08 -9.60 -30.00
CA ARG A 728 25.70 -8.18 -29.79
C ARG A 728 26.69 -7.51 -28.86
N LEU A 729 27.20 -6.35 -29.28
CA LEU A 729 27.97 -5.45 -28.45
C LEU A 729 27.00 -4.57 -27.65
N LEU A 730 27.11 -4.58 -26.34
CA LEU A 730 26.35 -3.72 -25.42
C LEU A 730 27.29 -2.67 -24.87
N VAL A 731 26.88 -1.39 -24.98
CA VAL A 731 27.65 -0.27 -24.44
C VAL A 731 26.71 0.59 -23.63
N ARG A 732 27.13 0.97 -22.42
CA ARG A 732 26.45 1.96 -21.59
C ARG A 732 27.39 3.09 -21.28
N ALA A 733 26.94 4.34 -21.45
CA ALA A 733 27.69 5.53 -21.13
C ALA A 733 26.77 6.68 -20.73
N GLN A 734 27.35 7.65 -20.00
CA GLN A 734 26.69 8.87 -19.57
C GLN A 734 27.51 10.06 -20.03
N ALA A 735 26.95 10.92 -20.91
CA ALA A 735 27.62 12.14 -21.34
C ALA A 735 27.46 13.25 -20.29
N CYS A 736 28.56 13.90 -19.97
CA CYS A 736 28.63 15.00 -19.03
C CYS A 736 29.33 16.20 -19.66
N LYS A 737 28.94 17.41 -19.24
CA LYS A 737 29.60 18.66 -19.57
C LYS A 737 29.71 19.52 -18.32
N GLU A 738 30.93 19.90 -17.97
CA GLU A 738 31.23 20.59 -16.70
C GLU A 738 30.70 19.81 -15.50
N THR A 739 29.67 20.32 -14.80
CA THR A 739 29.05 19.68 -13.63
C THR A 739 27.69 19.03 -13.93
N THR A 740 27.23 19.08 -15.18
CA THR A 740 25.91 18.56 -15.59
C THR A 740 26.09 17.28 -16.39
N CYS A 741 25.47 16.19 -15.92
CA CYS A 741 25.42 14.91 -16.63
C CYS A 741 24.01 14.67 -17.17
N LEU A 742 23.93 14.16 -18.40
CA LEU A 742 22.69 13.70 -19.04
C LEU A 742 22.29 12.33 -18.52
N ALA A 743 21.08 11.90 -18.84
CA ALA A 743 20.68 10.52 -18.59
C ALA A 743 21.61 9.53 -19.33
N PRO A 744 22.02 8.42 -18.69
CA PRO A 744 22.84 7.40 -19.36
C PRO A 744 22.05 6.79 -20.52
N SER A 745 22.77 6.36 -21.56
CA SER A 745 22.17 5.68 -22.69
C SER A 745 22.82 4.33 -22.93
N ASP A 746 22.02 3.40 -23.45
CA ASP A 746 22.45 2.05 -23.83
C ASP A 746 22.42 1.91 -25.36
N TRP A 747 23.48 1.26 -25.92
CA TRP A 747 23.55 0.87 -27.32
C TRP A 747 23.67 -0.65 -27.42
N ILE A 748 22.90 -1.22 -28.34
CA ILE A 748 22.95 -2.64 -28.67
C ILE A 748 23.28 -2.73 -30.16
N ILE A 749 24.50 -3.15 -30.48
CA ILE A 749 25.02 -3.17 -31.86
C ILE A 749 25.28 -4.62 -32.27
N PRO A 750 24.68 -5.12 -33.38
CA PRO A 750 24.99 -6.43 -33.91
C PRO A 750 26.46 -6.51 -34.36
N VAL A 751 27.16 -7.56 -33.93
CA VAL A 751 28.55 -7.85 -34.33
C VAL A 751 28.52 -8.78 -35.51
N LYS A 752 28.93 -8.30 -36.68
CA LYS A 752 29.02 -9.14 -37.90
C LYS A 752 30.37 -9.89 -37.86
N VAL A 753 30.31 -11.16 -37.58
CA VAL A 753 31.46 -12.09 -37.72
C VAL A 753 31.45 -12.67 -39.13
N LYS A 754 32.51 -12.46 -39.92
CA LYS A 754 32.67 -13.01 -41.28
C LYS A 754 33.22 -14.43 -41.21
#